data_fc5f3e14a740ab3fb347d8664978308a
#
_entry.id   fc5f3e14a740ab3fb347d8664978308a
#
_cell.length_a   1.000
_cell.length_b   1.000
_cell.length_c   1.000
_cell.angle_alpha   90.00
_cell.angle_beta   90.00
_cell.angle_gamma   90.00
#
_symmetry.space_group_name_H-M   'P 1'
#
loop_
_entity.id
_entity.type
_entity.pdbx_description
1 polymer ?
#
loop_
_entity_poly.entity_id
_entity_poly.type
_entity_poly.pdbx_seq_one_letter_code
_entity_poly.pdbx_strand_id
1 'polypeptide(L)'
;MGNELLFLGLFASSWMLLWAAAAAIPIVLHLLSRRQRRSIRWAAVQFVIAAQQKSQRKFRLWQWLLLALRVLAIVLFAIALADPVIDASADVPLDRRPRLQILVIDGSMSMKARRDDGTRWSDAIAAASQRCDDALPGDGFLLLQVGAQNDWIVDTITYDPVEMQQTLASLQPTDSEAAFDQTLESLSDRIRSIDRDALWNGEVHVVIFSDMQATSWQRVSSQTKLTSDALWEIVEVGNEEVENSHIETFHVDAGFFVAKQPLQLHSRIARSSRADTAPMLVQLLVDGVVQESRRVAIAAGSRGEVHWQLPLSQGEHVVAVQIPEDDLNADNVRRMVVDMRPALRVACVGSEASATRFAATALRSGTAGSLQVEEIVAPRLDRLDPNAFDCIVLCDLGPIGAADAQWLRRYLQQGHTAMLWLGPRSDPNLFNREFANSDSSDPLAIGRIESLADAGQYPIDPRGYAHPITQPFQSHPDSGLITTPVFRYWKILPVENSRVETVLGVGDGDPLFLSKRLASGGRLIVIATAVNPQAGTGDASWNAIALWPSFIPLMQETVALTRDPNPNAETAVRSTEREAGVYPVRRDGKVIGQFAVNPPVAESELVTLDRDRLPQRLRPESDEAATVAQTDEVRDAGVPLFQIVLACLIGCLVAESAVSRQLR
;
A
#
# COMPACT_ATOMS: atom_id res chain seq x y z
N MET A 1 52.06 -31.24 -12.45
CA MET A 1 50.80 -31.79 -12.98
C MET A 1 49.68 -30.73 -13.06
N GLY A 2 50.04 -29.45 -13.24
CA GLY A 2 49.04 -28.33 -13.28
C GLY A 2 48.81 -27.66 -14.64
N ASN A 3 49.59 -27.97 -15.67
CA ASN A 3 49.49 -27.28 -16.96
C ASN A 3 48.81 -28.10 -18.08
N GLU A 4 48.46 -29.35 -17.87
CA GLU A 4 47.80 -30.16 -18.92
C GLU A 4 46.28 -30.12 -18.85
N LEU A 5 45.67 -29.64 -17.74
CA LEU A 5 44.22 -29.50 -17.60
C LEU A 5 43.66 -28.19 -18.14
N LEU A 6 44.52 -27.17 -18.33
CA LEU A 6 44.09 -25.85 -18.86
C LEU A 6 43.80 -25.84 -20.35
N PHE A 7 44.35 -26.81 -21.14
CA PHE A 7 44.07 -26.88 -22.59
C PHE A 7 42.75 -27.57 -22.96
N LEU A 8 42.18 -28.35 -22.06
CA LEU A 8 40.94 -29.10 -22.31
C LEU A 8 39.67 -28.28 -22.14
N GLY A 9 39.73 -27.14 -21.43
CA GLY A 9 38.60 -26.23 -21.24
C GLY A 9 38.32 -25.22 -22.38
N LEU A 10 39.24 -25.12 -23.35
CA LEU A 10 39.15 -24.17 -24.47
C LEU A 10 38.30 -24.65 -25.64
N PHE A 11 37.78 -25.88 -25.59
CA PHE A 11 37.02 -26.49 -26.68
C PHE A 11 35.75 -27.15 -26.18
N ALA A 12 34.62 -26.82 -26.78
CA ALA A 12 33.29 -27.38 -26.45
C ALA A 12 33.24 -28.92 -26.62
N SER A 13 34.07 -29.49 -27.52
CA SER A 13 34.14 -30.91 -27.80
C SER A 13 35.56 -31.41 -27.95
N SER A 14 36.34 -31.44 -26.86
CA SER A 14 37.77 -31.80 -26.84
C SER A 14 38.11 -33.17 -27.44
N TRP A 15 37.22 -34.16 -27.40
CA TRP A 15 37.40 -35.48 -28.01
C TRP A 15 37.46 -35.41 -29.53
N MET A 16 36.91 -34.37 -30.18
CA MET A 16 37.01 -34.17 -31.61
C MET A 16 38.41 -33.81 -32.11
N LEU A 17 39.28 -33.34 -31.24
CA LEU A 17 40.71 -33.14 -31.55
C LEU A 17 41.43 -34.47 -31.94
N LEU A 18 40.90 -35.64 -31.57
CA LEU A 18 41.43 -36.94 -32.00
C LEU A 18 41.39 -37.10 -33.53
N TRP A 19 40.50 -36.40 -34.25
CA TRP A 19 40.49 -36.37 -35.72
C TRP A 19 41.74 -35.73 -36.29
N ALA A 20 42.51 -34.95 -35.54
CA ALA A 20 43.80 -34.43 -35.99
C ALA A 20 44.81 -35.55 -36.25
N ALA A 21 44.65 -36.75 -35.64
CA ALA A 21 45.43 -37.91 -35.94
C ALA A 21 45.29 -38.37 -37.42
N ALA A 22 44.19 -38.04 -38.11
CA ALA A 22 44.02 -38.30 -39.53
C ALA A 22 45.03 -37.53 -40.40
N ALA A 23 45.70 -36.50 -39.88
CA ALA A 23 46.80 -35.77 -40.53
C ALA A 23 48.03 -36.70 -40.77
N ALA A 24 48.14 -37.83 -40.09
CA ALA A 24 49.16 -38.84 -40.35
C ALA A 24 48.94 -39.54 -41.71
N ILE A 25 47.72 -39.62 -42.21
CA ILE A 25 47.39 -40.34 -43.45
C ILE A 25 48.12 -39.76 -44.68
N PRO A 26 48.09 -38.44 -44.96
CA PRO A 26 48.83 -37.86 -46.08
C PRO A 26 50.34 -38.05 -45.93
N ILE A 27 50.88 -38.03 -44.69
CA ILE A 27 52.29 -38.23 -44.43
C ILE A 27 52.69 -39.66 -44.74
N VAL A 28 51.95 -40.65 -44.26
CA VAL A 28 52.19 -42.07 -44.51
C VAL A 28 52.10 -42.40 -46.01
N LEU A 29 51.07 -41.89 -46.68
CA LEU A 29 50.92 -42.05 -48.13
C LEU A 29 52.08 -41.43 -48.91
N HIS A 30 52.56 -40.27 -48.50
CA HIS A 30 53.72 -39.61 -49.12
C HIS A 30 54.99 -40.43 -48.94
N LEU A 31 55.22 -41.03 -47.79
CA LEU A 31 56.37 -41.88 -47.48
C LEU A 31 56.31 -43.20 -48.27
N LEU A 32 55.13 -43.84 -48.38
CA LEU A 32 54.93 -45.07 -49.11
C LEU A 32 55.10 -44.84 -50.62
N SER A 33 54.66 -43.73 -51.18
CA SER A 33 54.83 -43.40 -52.61
C SER A 33 56.28 -43.17 -53.00
N ARG A 34 57.19 -42.90 -52.07
CA ARG A 34 58.65 -42.77 -52.30
C ARG A 34 59.34 -44.12 -52.57
N ARG A 35 58.77 -45.26 -52.21
CA ARG A 35 59.40 -46.57 -52.27
C ARG A 35 59.35 -47.27 -53.68
N GLN A 36 58.68 -46.75 -54.66
CA GLN A 36 58.50 -47.39 -55.96
C GLN A 36 59.13 -46.60 -57.14
N ARG A 37 60.49 -46.41 -57.11
CA ARG A 37 61.21 -45.99 -58.36
C ARG A 37 62.22 -47.04 -58.73
N ARG A 38 61.87 -47.93 -59.72
CA ARG A 38 62.84 -48.82 -60.43
C ARG A 38 63.69 -47.95 -61.36
N SER A 39 65.03 -47.91 -61.17
CA SER A 39 65.95 -47.24 -62.05
C SER A 39 66.21 -48.12 -63.27
N ILE A 40 65.86 -47.66 -64.46
CA ILE A 40 66.27 -48.25 -65.71
C ILE A 40 67.43 -47.41 -66.25
N ARG A 41 68.58 -48.05 -66.45
CA ARG A 41 69.79 -47.40 -67.03
C ARG A 41 69.68 -47.25 -68.52
N TRP A 42 69.69 -46.00 -69.03
CA TRP A 42 69.77 -45.70 -70.48
C TRP A 42 71.00 -44.86 -70.80
N ALA A 43 71.75 -45.20 -71.93
CA ALA A 43 73.09 -44.70 -72.18
C ALA A 43 73.20 -43.24 -72.67
N ALA A 44 72.09 -42.49 -72.90
CA ALA A 44 72.12 -41.12 -73.41
C ALA A 44 71.73 -40.00 -72.34
N VAL A 45 71.82 -40.27 -71.05
CA VAL A 45 71.25 -39.47 -70.01
C VAL A 45 72.19 -38.34 -69.47
N GLN A 46 73.49 -38.30 -69.88
CA GLN A 46 74.41 -37.33 -69.32
C GLN A 46 74.07 -35.85 -69.60
N PHE A 47 73.47 -35.47 -70.71
CA PHE A 47 73.09 -34.14 -71.11
C PHE A 47 71.74 -33.66 -70.52
N VAL A 48 70.88 -34.55 -70.09
CA VAL A 48 69.57 -34.23 -69.54
C VAL A 48 69.70 -33.98 -68.00
N ILE A 49 70.71 -34.61 -67.39
CA ILE A 49 70.89 -34.51 -65.89
C ILE A 49 71.24 -33.11 -65.46
N ALA A 50 72.00 -32.29 -66.20
CA ALA A 50 72.39 -30.94 -65.88
C ALA A 50 71.20 -29.94 -65.91
N ALA A 51 70.27 -30.13 -66.82
CA ALA A 51 69.04 -29.33 -66.95
C ALA A 51 67.97 -29.71 -65.96
N GLN A 52 67.97 -30.98 -65.52
CA GLN A 52 66.95 -31.52 -64.58
C GLN A 52 67.23 -31.22 -63.14
N GLN A 53 68.47 -30.95 -62.73
CA GLN A 53 68.83 -30.69 -61.35
C GLN A 53 68.22 -29.42 -60.81
N LYS A 54 68.05 -28.36 -61.63
CA LYS A 54 67.39 -27.09 -61.21
C LYS A 54 65.89 -27.23 -61.11
N SER A 55 65.25 -28.12 -61.90
CA SER A 55 63.83 -28.37 -61.89
C SER A 55 63.40 -29.32 -60.75
N GLN A 56 64.25 -30.33 -60.42
CA GLN A 56 63.96 -31.28 -59.33
C GLN A 56 63.87 -30.67 -57.94
N ARG A 57 64.66 -29.61 -57.65
CA ARG A 57 64.58 -28.91 -56.36
C ARG A 57 63.27 -28.13 -56.25
N LYS A 58 62.82 -27.47 -57.29
CA LYS A 58 61.52 -26.77 -57.32
C LYS A 58 60.36 -27.79 -57.15
N PHE A 59 60.43 -28.91 -57.88
CA PHE A 59 59.35 -29.94 -57.81
C PHE A 59 59.25 -30.60 -56.42
N ARG A 60 60.38 -30.83 -55.76
CA ARG A 60 60.41 -31.33 -54.38
C ARG A 60 59.85 -30.31 -53.39
N LEU A 61 60.17 -29.03 -53.54
CA LEU A 61 59.63 -27.98 -52.68
C LEU A 61 58.10 -27.89 -52.84
N TRP A 62 57.58 -27.93 -54.07
CA TRP A 62 56.14 -27.93 -54.32
C TRP A 62 55.43 -29.17 -53.74
N GLN A 63 56.05 -30.36 -53.80
CA GLN A 63 55.51 -31.57 -53.18
C GLN A 63 55.47 -31.47 -51.64
N TRP A 64 56.49 -30.90 -51.02
CA TRP A 64 56.51 -30.65 -49.58
C TRP A 64 55.49 -29.60 -49.17
N LEU A 65 55.32 -28.53 -49.96
CA LEU A 65 54.31 -27.51 -49.74
C LEU A 65 52.90 -28.10 -49.84
N LEU A 66 52.63 -28.93 -50.83
CA LEU A 66 51.35 -29.59 -50.99
C LEU A 66 51.04 -30.56 -49.85
N LEU A 67 52.04 -31.29 -49.36
CA LEU A 67 51.89 -32.13 -48.19
C LEU A 67 51.60 -31.30 -46.94
N ALA A 68 52.30 -30.18 -46.73
CA ALA A 68 52.09 -29.26 -45.61
C ALA A 68 50.69 -28.66 -45.61
N LEU A 69 50.17 -28.24 -46.80
CA LEU A 69 48.82 -27.70 -46.94
C LEU A 69 47.77 -28.77 -46.63
N ARG A 70 47.95 -30.04 -47.05
CA ARG A 70 47.02 -31.13 -46.71
C ARG A 70 46.96 -31.43 -45.23
N VAL A 71 48.11 -31.50 -44.60
CA VAL A 71 48.23 -31.69 -43.14
C VAL A 71 47.55 -30.53 -42.39
N LEU A 72 47.83 -29.29 -42.82
CA LEU A 72 47.27 -28.10 -42.23
C LEU A 72 45.75 -28.05 -42.40
N ALA A 73 45.21 -28.42 -43.57
CA ALA A 73 43.77 -28.47 -43.82
C ALA A 73 43.06 -29.48 -42.87
N ILE A 74 43.64 -30.65 -42.65
CA ILE A 74 43.09 -31.67 -41.74
C ILE A 74 43.14 -31.16 -40.29
N VAL A 75 44.21 -30.52 -39.89
CA VAL A 75 44.33 -29.93 -38.52
C VAL A 75 43.34 -28.80 -38.31
N LEU A 76 43.20 -27.85 -39.28
CA LEU A 76 42.22 -26.79 -39.19
C LEU A 76 40.80 -27.32 -39.19
N PHE A 77 40.50 -28.39 -39.94
CA PHE A 77 39.22 -29.07 -39.91
C PHE A 77 38.93 -29.67 -38.52
N ALA A 78 39.90 -30.34 -37.92
CA ALA A 78 39.76 -30.90 -36.56
C ALA A 78 39.54 -29.82 -35.52
N ILE A 79 40.22 -28.66 -35.62
CA ILE A 79 40.05 -27.49 -34.74
C ILE A 79 38.64 -26.89 -34.95
N ALA A 80 38.17 -26.79 -36.19
CA ALA A 80 36.80 -26.30 -36.49
C ALA A 80 35.74 -27.22 -35.90
N LEU A 81 35.92 -28.56 -35.95
CA LEU A 81 34.99 -29.52 -35.36
C LEU A 81 34.99 -29.50 -33.82
N ALA A 82 36.12 -29.11 -33.23
CA ALA A 82 36.26 -29.03 -31.76
C ALA A 82 35.59 -27.81 -31.16
N ASP A 83 35.08 -26.88 -32.01
CA ASP A 83 34.38 -25.66 -31.63
C ASP A 83 35.10 -24.88 -30.49
N PRO A 84 36.15 -24.13 -30.84
CA PRO A 84 36.93 -23.43 -29.85
C PRO A 84 36.09 -22.37 -29.17
N VAL A 85 35.83 -22.52 -27.85
CA VAL A 85 35.14 -21.55 -27.00
C VAL A 85 36.22 -20.81 -26.23
N ILE A 86 36.31 -19.50 -26.42
CA ILE A 86 37.04 -18.67 -25.48
C ILE A 86 36.04 -18.35 -24.38
N ASP A 87 36.32 -18.78 -23.15
CA ASP A 87 35.62 -18.30 -21.97
C ASP A 87 35.75 -16.78 -21.95
N ALA A 88 34.64 -16.11 -22.27
CA ALA A 88 34.51 -14.65 -22.22
C ALA A 88 34.45 -14.12 -20.76
N SER A 89 34.84 -14.94 -19.78
CA SER A 89 34.87 -14.54 -18.36
C SER A 89 36.02 -13.61 -17.98
N ALA A 90 36.76 -13.08 -18.95
CA ALA A 90 37.86 -12.14 -18.68
C ALA A 90 37.84 -10.84 -19.49
N ASP A 91 36.87 -10.64 -20.40
CA ASP A 91 36.74 -9.38 -21.13
C ASP A 91 35.37 -8.73 -20.82
N VAL A 92 35.33 -7.99 -19.70
CA VAL A 92 34.36 -6.89 -19.56
C VAL A 92 34.54 -6.01 -20.79
N PRO A 93 33.49 -5.78 -21.61
CA PRO A 93 33.60 -4.86 -22.72
C PRO A 93 34.07 -3.52 -22.17
N LEU A 94 35.26 -3.06 -22.56
CA LEU A 94 35.89 -1.81 -22.12
C LEU A 94 35.07 -0.56 -22.48
N ASP A 95 33.90 -0.73 -23.10
CA ASP A 95 33.03 0.33 -23.60
C ASP A 95 31.62 0.34 -22.95
N ARG A 96 31.35 -0.51 -21.94
CA ARG A 96 30.09 -0.46 -21.20
C ARG A 96 30.14 0.66 -20.16
N ARG A 97 29.19 1.58 -20.23
CA ARG A 97 29.00 2.57 -19.18
C ARG A 97 28.57 1.91 -17.87
N PRO A 98 29.10 2.34 -16.71
CA PRO A 98 28.63 1.83 -15.43
C PRO A 98 27.14 2.09 -15.25
N ARG A 99 26.44 1.17 -14.59
CA ARG A 99 25.00 1.26 -14.33
C ARG A 99 24.74 1.64 -12.88
N LEU A 100 23.86 2.63 -12.68
CA LEU A 100 23.27 2.91 -11.37
C LEU A 100 21.95 2.13 -11.27
N GLN A 101 21.91 1.10 -10.46
CA GLN A 101 20.71 0.34 -10.20
C GLN A 101 19.96 0.94 -9.01
N ILE A 102 18.75 1.44 -9.24
CA ILE A 102 17.84 1.88 -8.19
C ILE A 102 16.87 0.73 -7.92
N LEU A 103 17.12 -0.01 -6.85
CA LEU A 103 16.28 -1.13 -6.44
C LEU A 103 15.09 -0.58 -5.64
N VAL A 104 13.88 -0.82 -6.12
CA VAL A 104 12.64 -0.37 -5.53
C VAL A 104 11.86 -1.59 -5.08
N ILE A 105 11.75 -1.78 -3.77
CA ILE A 105 11.09 -2.96 -3.19
C ILE A 105 9.70 -2.55 -2.69
N ASP A 106 8.68 -3.21 -3.17
CA ASP A 106 7.33 -3.11 -2.65
C ASP A 106 7.27 -3.68 -1.23
N GLY A 107 7.02 -2.83 -0.26
CA GLY A 107 6.91 -3.20 1.15
C GLY A 107 5.47 -3.25 1.66
N SER A 108 4.48 -3.33 0.76
CA SER A 108 3.06 -3.43 1.12
C SER A 108 2.71 -4.74 1.83
N MET A 109 1.54 -4.76 2.47
CA MET A 109 1.04 -5.93 3.19
C MET A 109 0.87 -7.14 2.30
N SER A 110 0.42 -6.98 1.06
CA SER A 110 0.20 -8.06 0.09
C SER A 110 1.47 -8.88 -0.21
N MET A 111 2.64 -8.28 -0.02
CA MET A 111 3.94 -8.96 -0.16
C MET A 111 4.19 -10.02 0.94
N LYS A 112 3.43 -10.01 2.05
CA LYS A 112 3.47 -11.04 3.10
C LYS A 112 2.74 -12.32 2.70
N ALA A 113 1.99 -12.31 1.59
CA ALA A 113 1.23 -13.47 1.13
C ALA A 113 2.15 -14.68 0.95
N ARG A 114 1.73 -15.81 1.55
CA ARG A 114 2.46 -17.09 1.54
C ARG A 114 2.26 -17.80 0.21
N ARG A 115 3.24 -18.60 -0.14
CA ARG A 115 3.26 -19.53 -1.26
C ARG A 115 3.87 -20.85 -0.79
N ASP A 116 3.84 -21.87 -1.63
CA ASP A 116 4.36 -23.21 -1.30
C ASP A 116 5.81 -23.17 -0.78
N ASP A 117 6.67 -22.32 -1.35
CA ASP A 117 8.11 -22.23 -1.06
C ASP A 117 8.54 -20.90 -0.40
N GLY A 118 7.64 -20.09 0.16
CA GLY A 118 8.00 -18.82 0.80
C GLY A 118 6.90 -17.78 0.79
N THR A 119 7.28 -16.52 0.60
CA THR A 119 6.35 -15.38 0.47
C THR A 119 6.69 -14.56 -0.77
N ARG A 120 5.76 -13.76 -1.27
CA ARG A 120 6.04 -12.79 -2.35
C ARG A 120 7.23 -11.89 -2.00
N TRP A 121 7.34 -11.53 -0.71
CA TRP A 121 8.46 -10.77 -0.19
C TRP A 121 9.80 -11.50 -0.38
N SER A 122 9.86 -12.79 0.00
CA SER A 122 11.09 -13.57 -0.16
C SER A 122 11.53 -13.65 -1.62
N ASP A 123 10.58 -13.75 -2.55
CA ASP A 123 10.85 -13.77 -3.98
C ASP A 123 11.40 -12.43 -4.47
N ALA A 124 10.82 -11.31 -3.99
CA ALA A 124 11.30 -9.97 -4.32
C ALA A 124 12.74 -9.75 -3.84
N ILE A 125 13.05 -10.15 -2.60
CA ILE A 125 14.39 -10.04 -2.04
C ILE A 125 15.38 -10.94 -2.78
N ALA A 126 14.99 -12.16 -3.14
CA ALA A 126 15.83 -13.07 -3.91
C ALA A 126 16.12 -12.50 -5.31
N ALA A 127 15.11 -11.99 -6.01
CA ALA A 127 15.27 -11.36 -7.32
C ALA A 127 16.13 -10.08 -7.25
N ALA A 128 15.97 -9.26 -6.21
CA ALA A 128 16.79 -8.07 -6.00
C ALA A 128 18.26 -8.45 -5.67
N SER A 129 18.47 -9.50 -4.86
CA SER A 129 19.81 -10.02 -4.53
C SER A 129 20.53 -10.55 -5.78
N GLN A 130 19.79 -11.20 -6.68
CA GLN A 130 20.34 -11.65 -7.97
C GLN A 130 20.87 -10.48 -8.80
N ARG A 131 20.19 -9.32 -8.80
CA ARG A 131 20.68 -8.11 -9.49
C ARG A 131 22.02 -7.62 -8.90
N CYS A 132 22.26 -7.84 -7.61
CA CYS A 132 23.54 -7.53 -6.99
C CYS A 132 24.63 -8.52 -7.42
N ASP A 133 24.30 -9.81 -7.56
CA ASP A 133 25.24 -10.85 -8.04
C ASP A 133 25.65 -10.61 -9.50
N ASP A 134 24.72 -10.12 -10.33
CA ASP A 134 24.94 -9.84 -11.75
C ASP A 134 25.67 -8.49 -11.99
N ALA A 135 25.98 -7.75 -10.94
CA ALA A 135 26.62 -6.44 -11.03
C ALA A 135 28.08 -6.52 -11.45
N LEU A 136 28.49 -5.62 -12.29
CA LEU A 136 29.86 -5.51 -12.78
C LEU A 136 30.67 -4.46 -11.99
N PRO A 137 32.00 -4.56 -11.94
CA PRO A 137 32.84 -3.55 -11.31
C PRO A 137 32.54 -2.15 -11.86
N GLY A 138 32.23 -1.20 -10.95
CA GLY A 138 31.85 0.17 -11.29
C GLY A 138 30.35 0.44 -11.28
N ASP A 139 29.50 -0.57 -11.23
CA ASP A 139 28.06 -0.40 -11.02
C ASP A 139 27.78 0.13 -9.60
N GLY A 140 26.77 1.00 -9.48
CA GLY A 140 26.36 1.59 -8.22
C GLY A 140 24.92 1.19 -7.87
N PHE A 141 24.57 1.31 -6.59
CA PHE A 141 23.26 0.93 -6.08
C PHE A 141 22.63 2.00 -5.21
N LEU A 142 21.32 2.14 -5.31
CA LEU A 142 20.45 2.83 -4.36
C LEU A 142 19.30 1.87 -3.99
N LEU A 143 18.73 2.03 -2.81
CA LEU A 143 17.65 1.15 -2.32
C LEU A 143 16.51 1.96 -1.72
N LEU A 144 15.32 1.75 -2.25
CA LEU A 144 14.07 2.36 -1.81
C LEU A 144 13.08 1.26 -1.42
N GLN A 145 12.51 1.32 -0.21
CA GLN A 145 11.35 0.54 0.17
C GLN A 145 10.09 1.40 0.06
N VAL A 146 9.10 0.91 -0.69
CA VAL A 146 7.80 1.57 -0.88
C VAL A 146 6.80 1.05 0.12
N GLY A 147 6.08 1.94 0.80
CA GLY A 147 5.02 1.63 1.74
C GLY A 147 4.08 2.82 1.87
N ALA A 148 3.50 3.05 3.04
CA ALA A 148 2.73 4.27 3.32
C ALA A 148 3.56 5.56 3.18
N GLN A 149 4.86 5.45 3.35
CA GLN A 149 5.87 6.46 3.05
C GLN A 149 7.02 5.78 2.33
N ASN A 150 7.69 6.54 1.48
CA ASN A 150 8.86 6.09 0.75
C ASN A 150 10.10 6.21 1.63
N ASP A 151 10.72 5.08 1.95
CA ASP A 151 11.92 5.05 2.78
C ASP A 151 13.15 4.74 1.92
N TRP A 152 14.01 5.73 1.76
CA TRP A 152 15.33 5.51 1.21
C TRP A 152 16.20 4.79 2.25
N ILE A 153 16.37 3.48 2.06
CA ILE A 153 17.21 2.65 2.94
C ILE A 153 18.69 2.91 2.64
N VAL A 154 19.02 3.04 1.35
CA VAL A 154 20.33 3.48 0.87
C VAL A 154 20.09 4.67 -0.05
N ASP A 155 20.35 5.88 0.45
CA ASP A 155 20.13 7.16 -0.22
C ASP A 155 21.38 7.73 -0.90
N THR A 156 22.55 7.14 -0.63
CA THR A 156 23.85 7.47 -1.22
C THR A 156 24.33 6.31 -2.07
N ILE A 157 24.96 6.61 -3.22
CA ILE A 157 25.41 5.58 -4.14
C ILE A 157 26.48 4.71 -3.47
N THR A 158 26.18 3.43 -3.28
CA THR A 158 27.14 2.41 -2.84
C THR A 158 27.58 1.57 -4.03
N TYR A 159 28.85 1.11 -3.99
CA TYR A 159 29.47 0.26 -5.02
C TYR A 159 29.74 -1.17 -4.50
N ASP A 160 29.29 -1.47 -3.29
CA ASP A 160 29.49 -2.78 -2.67
C ASP A 160 28.22 -3.63 -2.78
N PRO A 161 28.17 -4.63 -3.69
CA PRO A 161 27.00 -5.49 -3.85
C PRO A 161 26.76 -6.39 -2.63
N VAL A 162 27.80 -6.73 -1.85
CA VAL A 162 27.66 -7.58 -0.67
C VAL A 162 26.97 -6.81 0.47
N GLU A 163 27.36 -5.54 0.66
CA GLU A 163 26.69 -4.65 1.62
C GLU A 163 25.22 -4.47 1.24
N MET A 164 24.94 -4.30 -0.06
CA MET A 164 23.57 -4.16 -0.56
C MET A 164 22.72 -5.42 -0.29
N GLN A 165 23.26 -6.61 -0.54
CA GLN A 165 22.58 -7.88 -0.24
C GLN A 165 22.30 -8.05 1.25
N GLN A 166 23.24 -7.68 2.13
CA GLN A 166 23.03 -7.73 3.58
C GLN A 166 21.91 -6.76 4.00
N THR A 167 21.87 -5.58 3.39
CA THR A 167 20.82 -4.60 3.64
C THR A 167 19.47 -5.12 3.17
N LEU A 168 19.37 -5.67 1.95
CA LEU A 168 18.16 -6.30 1.42
C LEU A 168 17.65 -7.42 2.35
N ALA A 169 18.55 -8.29 2.83
CA ALA A 169 18.18 -9.38 3.73
C ALA A 169 17.67 -8.91 5.11
N SER A 170 17.99 -7.68 5.52
CA SER A 170 17.53 -7.09 6.78
C SER A 170 16.16 -6.45 6.70
N LEU A 171 15.65 -6.17 5.50
CA LEU A 171 14.35 -5.53 5.29
C LEU A 171 13.18 -6.44 5.68
N GLN A 172 12.09 -5.80 6.06
CA GLN A 172 10.82 -6.48 6.37
C GLN A 172 9.66 -5.76 5.67
N PRO A 173 8.65 -6.49 5.21
CA PRO A 173 7.42 -5.89 4.67
C PRO A 173 6.58 -5.30 5.81
N THR A 174 5.81 -4.26 5.51
CA THR A 174 4.92 -3.58 6.47
C THR A 174 3.48 -4.08 6.38
N ASP A 175 2.59 -3.62 7.28
CA ASP A 175 1.14 -3.82 7.17
C ASP A 175 0.45 -2.60 6.53
N SER A 176 1.12 -1.88 5.65
CA SER A 176 0.59 -0.69 4.97
C SER A 176 0.34 -0.94 3.49
N GLU A 177 -0.39 -0.04 2.84
CA GLU A 177 -0.46 0.00 1.38
C GLU A 177 0.77 0.72 0.80
N ALA A 178 1.13 0.40 -0.44
CA ALA A 178 2.14 1.12 -1.20
C ALA A 178 1.49 2.17 -2.12
N ALA A 179 2.14 3.34 -2.27
CA ALA A 179 1.65 4.43 -3.11
C ALA A 179 2.59 4.66 -4.30
N PHE A 180 2.49 3.83 -5.35
CA PHE A 180 3.39 3.90 -6.49
C PHE A 180 3.23 5.17 -7.33
N ASP A 181 2.07 5.82 -7.34
CA ASP A 181 1.86 7.11 -8.01
C ASP A 181 2.86 8.18 -7.49
N GLN A 182 2.91 8.35 -6.17
CA GLN A 182 3.83 9.29 -5.51
C GLN A 182 5.29 8.83 -5.61
N THR A 183 5.51 7.52 -5.53
CA THR A 183 6.85 6.92 -5.62
C THR A 183 7.48 7.19 -6.98
N LEU A 184 6.78 6.96 -8.08
CA LEU A 184 7.28 7.17 -9.43
C LEU A 184 7.59 8.65 -9.73
N GLU A 185 6.79 9.57 -9.18
CA GLU A 185 7.06 11.01 -9.27
C GLU A 185 8.34 11.36 -8.50
N SER A 186 8.45 10.92 -7.23
CA SER A 186 9.63 11.21 -6.40
C SER A 186 10.91 10.59 -6.95
N LEU A 187 10.85 9.39 -7.51
CA LEU A 187 11.96 8.74 -8.22
C LEU A 187 12.40 9.53 -9.44
N SER A 188 11.43 9.97 -10.26
CA SER A 188 11.73 10.79 -11.44
C SER A 188 12.41 12.11 -11.08
N ASP A 189 12.00 12.74 -9.96
CA ASP A 189 12.64 13.94 -9.43
C ASP A 189 14.05 13.66 -8.90
N ARG A 190 14.24 12.55 -8.21
CA ARG A 190 15.53 12.12 -7.68
C ARG A 190 16.52 11.83 -8.80
N ILE A 191 16.11 11.12 -9.85
CA ILE A 191 16.95 10.81 -11.01
C ILE A 191 17.38 12.11 -11.70
N ARG A 192 16.45 13.05 -11.92
CA ARG A 192 16.78 14.36 -12.47
C ARG A 192 17.75 15.17 -11.60
N SER A 193 17.72 14.98 -10.27
CA SER A 193 18.69 15.61 -9.38
C SER A 193 20.08 14.99 -9.51
N ILE A 194 20.17 13.67 -9.63
CA ILE A 194 21.42 12.94 -9.84
C ILE A 194 22.11 13.39 -11.12
N ASP A 195 21.35 13.53 -12.21
CA ASP A 195 21.87 14.02 -13.50
C ASP A 195 22.32 15.48 -13.41
N ARG A 196 21.48 16.37 -12.86
CA ARG A 196 21.78 17.80 -12.71
C ARG A 196 23.04 18.06 -11.88
N ASP A 197 23.20 17.33 -10.80
CA ASP A 197 24.31 17.50 -9.86
C ASP A 197 25.56 16.72 -10.32
N ALA A 198 25.50 16.06 -11.48
CA ALA A 198 26.56 15.22 -12.06
C ALA A 198 27.09 14.16 -11.06
N LEU A 199 26.22 13.62 -10.23
CA LEU A 199 26.57 12.61 -9.24
C LEU A 199 26.85 11.25 -9.86
N TRP A 200 26.35 11.01 -11.08
CA TRP A 200 26.54 9.79 -11.83
C TRP A 200 26.83 10.08 -13.31
N ASN A 201 27.76 9.34 -13.88
CA ASN A 201 28.14 9.46 -15.29
C ASN A 201 27.98 8.13 -16.04
N GLY A 202 26.81 7.53 -15.93
CA GLY A 202 26.48 6.23 -16.53
C GLY A 202 24.98 6.11 -16.80
N GLU A 203 24.53 4.91 -17.09
CA GLU A 203 23.12 4.60 -17.28
C GLU A 203 22.41 4.45 -15.92
N VAL A 204 21.18 4.92 -15.82
CA VAL A 204 20.34 4.74 -14.63
C VAL A 204 19.26 3.69 -14.94
N HIS A 205 19.20 2.64 -14.13
CA HIS A 205 18.20 1.59 -14.23
C HIS A 205 17.37 1.57 -12.94
N VAL A 206 16.06 1.74 -13.08
CA VAL A 206 15.09 1.59 -11.98
C VAL A 206 14.45 0.22 -12.12
N VAL A 207 14.64 -0.62 -11.12
CA VAL A 207 14.08 -1.98 -11.07
C VAL A 207 13.10 -2.05 -9.91
N ILE A 208 11.82 -2.24 -10.22
CA ILE A 208 10.72 -2.27 -9.25
C ILE A 208 10.31 -3.73 -9.04
N PHE A 209 10.37 -4.20 -7.81
CA PHE A 209 9.94 -5.54 -7.41
C PHE A 209 8.60 -5.41 -6.70
N SER A 210 7.50 -5.86 -7.33
CA SER A 210 6.13 -5.72 -6.81
C SER A 210 5.26 -6.89 -7.27
N ASP A 211 4.23 -7.22 -6.49
CA ASP A 211 3.18 -8.17 -6.87
C ASP A 211 2.09 -7.54 -7.76
N MET A 212 2.29 -6.29 -8.15
CA MET A 212 1.37 -5.55 -9.02
C MET A 212 -0.06 -5.43 -8.48
N GLN A 213 -0.20 -5.34 -7.15
CA GLN A 213 -1.48 -5.21 -6.50
C GLN A 213 -2.26 -3.98 -7.03
N ALA A 214 -3.50 -4.20 -7.46
CA ALA A 214 -4.31 -3.16 -8.09
C ALA A 214 -4.48 -1.92 -7.21
N THR A 215 -4.60 -2.07 -5.89
CA THR A 215 -4.75 -0.97 -4.93
C THR A 215 -3.53 -0.06 -4.91
N SER A 216 -2.34 -0.62 -4.87
CA SER A 216 -1.07 0.11 -4.83
C SER A 216 -0.78 0.84 -6.17
N TRP A 217 -1.29 0.31 -7.28
CA TRP A 217 -1.02 0.81 -8.63
C TRP A 217 -2.20 1.52 -9.30
N GLN A 218 -3.42 1.52 -8.72
CA GLN A 218 -4.65 2.05 -9.36
C GLN A 218 -4.58 3.52 -9.80
N ARG A 219 -3.76 4.33 -9.14
CA ARG A 219 -3.56 5.75 -9.45
C ARG A 219 -2.49 5.97 -10.53
N VAL A 220 -1.67 4.96 -10.79
CA VAL A 220 -0.70 4.99 -11.89
C VAL A 220 -1.44 4.80 -13.20
N SER A 221 -1.26 5.70 -14.13
CA SER A 221 -1.94 5.68 -15.43
C SER A 221 -0.95 5.86 -16.58
N SER A 222 -1.38 5.58 -17.80
CA SER A 222 -0.58 5.83 -19.01
C SER A 222 -0.11 7.29 -19.16
N GLN A 223 -0.70 8.23 -18.40
CA GLN A 223 -0.34 9.65 -18.39
C GLN A 223 0.70 9.99 -17.32
N THR A 224 1.04 9.07 -16.42
CA THR A 224 2.08 9.27 -15.40
C THR A 224 3.42 9.53 -16.08
N LYS A 225 4.02 10.68 -15.77
CA LYS A 225 5.24 11.15 -16.42
C LYS A 225 6.46 10.54 -15.77
N LEU A 226 7.10 9.62 -16.45
CA LEU A 226 8.38 9.06 -16.06
C LEU A 226 9.51 9.80 -16.78
N THR A 227 10.64 10.01 -16.09
CA THR A 227 11.82 10.59 -16.73
C THR A 227 12.36 9.71 -17.85
N SER A 228 12.91 10.34 -18.90
CA SER A 228 13.58 9.64 -20.00
C SER A 228 15.00 9.23 -19.66
N ASP A 229 15.53 9.72 -18.57
CA ASP A 229 16.93 9.64 -18.19
C ASP A 229 17.25 8.33 -17.44
N ALA A 230 16.28 7.43 -17.39
CA ALA A 230 16.42 6.10 -16.80
C ALA A 230 15.68 5.03 -17.61
N LEU A 231 16.19 3.82 -17.56
CA LEU A 231 15.48 2.62 -17.97
C LEU A 231 14.62 2.12 -16.80
N TRP A 232 13.38 1.76 -17.09
CA TRP A 232 12.42 1.34 -16.09
C TRP A 232 12.04 -0.12 -16.33
N GLU A 233 12.13 -0.93 -15.30
CA GLU A 233 11.79 -2.35 -15.34
C GLU A 233 10.90 -2.70 -14.15
N ILE A 234 9.89 -3.54 -14.36
CA ILE A 234 9.09 -4.15 -13.29
C ILE A 234 9.35 -5.65 -13.29
N VAL A 235 9.84 -6.13 -12.16
CA VAL A 235 9.95 -7.56 -11.84
C VAL A 235 8.71 -7.92 -11.02
N GLU A 236 7.77 -8.58 -11.67
CA GLU A 236 6.56 -9.06 -11.01
C GLU A 236 6.86 -10.31 -10.19
N VAL A 237 6.46 -10.29 -8.93
CA VAL A 237 6.63 -11.39 -7.99
C VAL A 237 5.27 -11.93 -7.57
N GLY A 238 5.15 -13.24 -7.43
CA GLY A 238 3.95 -13.86 -6.87
C GLY A 238 2.74 -13.88 -7.80
N ASN A 239 2.90 -14.33 -9.06
CA ASN A 239 1.83 -14.45 -10.05
C ASN A 239 0.77 -15.52 -9.74
N GLU A 240 0.89 -16.26 -8.66
CA GLU A 240 -0.06 -17.30 -8.28
C GLU A 240 -1.23 -16.71 -7.53
N GLU A 241 -2.42 -17.26 -7.78
CA GLU A 241 -3.62 -16.90 -7.05
C GLU A 241 -3.56 -17.47 -5.63
N VAL A 242 -3.74 -16.60 -4.66
CA VAL A 242 -3.63 -16.84 -3.22
C VAL A 242 -5.04 -16.96 -2.64
N GLU A 243 -5.26 -17.94 -1.74
CA GLU A 243 -6.49 -18.03 -0.96
C GLU A 243 -6.42 -17.05 0.20
N ASN A 244 -7.35 -16.08 0.24
CA ASN A 244 -7.42 -15.11 1.31
C ASN A 244 -8.86 -14.91 1.79
N SER A 245 -9.00 -14.77 3.09
CA SER A 245 -10.22 -14.33 3.76
C SER A 245 -9.85 -13.24 4.74
N HIS A 246 -10.55 -12.12 4.74
CA HIS A 246 -10.17 -11.00 5.58
C HIS A 246 -11.37 -10.37 6.30
N ILE A 247 -11.08 -9.66 7.39
CA ILE A 247 -12.08 -8.91 8.13
C ILE A 247 -12.20 -7.51 7.51
N GLU A 248 -13.24 -7.31 6.69
CA GLU A 248 -13.48 -6.07 5.98
C GLU A 248 -13.82 -4.92 6.95
N THR A 249 -14.74 -5.18 7.89
CA THR A 249 -15.12 -4.19 8.91
C THR A 249 -15.25 -4.85 10.28
N PHE A 250 -14.90 -4.09 11.31
CA PHE A 250 -15.18 -4.42 12.70
C PHE A 250 -15.47 -3.13 13.45
N HIS A 251 -16.68 -2.96 13.94
CA HIS A 251 -17.11 -1.74 14.64
C HIS A 251 -18.10 -2.08 15.75
N VAL A 252 -18.27 -1.13 16.63
CA VAL A 252 -19.31 -1.14 17.65
C VAL A 252 -20.51 -0.38 17.11
N ASP A 253 -21.70 -0.93 17.30
CA ASP A 253 -22.92 -0.21 16.98
C ASP A 253 -23.04 1.04 17.87
N ALA A 254 -23.73 2.05 17.36
CA ALA A 254 -23.98 3.26 18.11
C ALA A 254 -24.70 2.93 19.44
N GLY A 255 -24.33 3.63 20.51
CA GLY A 255 -24.94 3.40 21.81
C GLY A 255 -24.11 3.91 22.98
N PHE A 256 -24.53 3.53 24.18
CA PHE A 256 -23.84 3.93 25.43
C PHE A 256 -22.80 2.89 25.84
N PHE A 257 -21.53 3.27 25.86
CA PHE A 257 -20.41 2.43 26.28
C PHE A 257 -20.30 2.38 27.80
N VAL A 258 -21.24 1.69 28.41
CA VAL A 258 -21.39 1.61 29.86
C VAL A 258 -21.07 0.19 30.34
N ALA A 259 -20.23 0.12 31.39
CA ALA A 259 -19.81 -1.13 31.99
C ALA A 259 -21.00 -2.04 32.35
N LYS A 260 -20.88 -3.33 32.08
CA LYS A 260 -21.89 -4.37 32.29
C LYS A 260 -23.12 -4.30 31.37
N GLN A 261 -23.22 -3.31 30.50
CA GLN A 261 -24.21 -3.29 29.43
C GLN A 261 -23.71 -4.11 28.24
N PRO A 262 -24.58 -4.83 27.51
CA PRO A 262 -24.17 -5.57 26.33
C PRO A 262 -23.70 -4.62 25.24
N LEU A 263 -22.43 -4.74 24.89
CA LEU A 263 -21.84 -4.05 23.74
C LEU A 263 -22.25 -4.80 22.46
N GLN A 264 -22.85 -4.10 21.52
CA GLN A 264 -23.19 -4.64 20.20
C GLN A 264 -22.02 -4.44 19.27
N LEU A 265 -21.48 -5.55 18.75
CA LEU A 265 -20.34 -5.55 17.86
C LEU A 265 -20.73 -6.17 16.53
N HIS A 266 -20.24 -5.59 15.47
CA HIS A 266 -20.51 -6.00 14.12
C HIS A 266 -19.22 -6.22 13.34
N SER A 267 -19.09 -7.39 12.71
CA SER A 267 -17.97 -7.69 11.83
C SER A 267 -18.46 -8.18 10.48
N ARG A 268 -17.82 -7.72 9.40
CA ARG A 268 -18.01 -8.22 8.05
C ARG A 268 -16.73 -8.89 7.58
N ILE A 269 -16.88 -10.10 7.05
CA ILE A 269 -15.77 -10.93 6.59
C ILE A 269 -15.97 -11.17 5.11
N ALA A 270 -14.96 -10.90 4.30
CA ALA A 270 -14.92 -11.24 2.89
C ALA A 270 -14.08 -12.51 2.70
N ARG A 271 -14.47 -13.32 1.72
CA ARG A 271 -13.82 -14.58 1.38
C ARG A 271 -13.47 -14.60 -0.10
N SER A 272 -12.24 -15.03 -0.45
CA SER A 272 -11.81 -15.09 -1.84
C SER A 272 -12.61 -16.15 -2.63
N SER A 273 -12.58 -16.05 -3.94
CA SER A 273 -13.36 -16.91 -4.86
C SER A 273 -12.92 -18.37 -4.87
N ARG A 274 -11.73 -18.68 -4.39
CA ARG A 274 -11.14 -20.04 -4.36
C ARG A 274 -11.17 -20.71 -3.00
N ALA A 275 -11.56 -19.97 -1.96
CA ALA A 275 -11.58 -20.50 -0.61
C ALA A 275 -12.53 -21.71 -0.48
N ASP A 276 -12.17 -22.64 0.41
CA ASP A 276 -13.02 -23.78 0.75
C ASP A 276 -14.41 -23.33 1.21
N THR A 277 -15.44 -24.09 0.90
CA THR A 277 -16.84 -23.82 1.30
C THR A 277 -17.16 -24.22 2.73
N ALA A 278 -16.21 -24.81 3.46
CA ALA A 278 -16.40 -25.20 4.85
C ALA A 278 -16.74 -23.99 5.75
N PRO A 279 -17.60 -24.16 6.77
CA PRO A 279 -17.90 -23.09 7.71
C PRO A 279 -16.63 -22.62 8.42
N MET A 280 -16.36 -21.31 8.34
CA MET A 280 -15.22 -20.65 8.96
C MET A 280 -15.44 -20.46 10.45
N LEU A 281 -14.43 -20.70 11.28
CA LEU A 281 -14.46 -20.41 12.71
C LEU A 281 -14.07 -18.94 12.95
N VAL A 282 -15.02 -18.12 13.35
CA VAL A 282 -14.79 -16.72 13.71
C VAL A 282 -14.77 -16.60 15.22
N GLN A 283 -13.74 -15.98 15.76
CA GLN A 283 -13.54 -15.83 17.21
C GLN A 283 -13.57 -14.35 17.62
N LEU A 284 -14.25 -14.07 18.72
CA LEU A 284 -14.22 -12.78 19.40
C LEU A 284 -13.30 -12.89 20.62
N LEU A 285 -12.32 -12.00 20.69
CA LEU A 285 -11.35 -11.95 21.78
C LEU A 285 -11.51 -10.63 22.56
N VAL A 286 -11.27 -10.68 23.86
CA VAL A 286 -11.13 -9.52 24.73
C VAL A 286 -9.83 -9.67 25.48
N ASP A 287 -8.99 -8.66 25.42
CA ASP A 287 -7.67 -8.61 26.07
C ASP A 287 -6.84 -9.87 25.80
N GLY A 288 -6.92 -10.37 24.54
CA GLY A 288 -6.24 -11.58 24.08
C GLY A 288 -6.90 -12.92 24.45
N VAL A 289 -8.03 -12.90 25.18
CA VAL A 289 -8.75 -14.11 25.60
C VAL A 289 -9.99 -14.32 24.74
N VAL A 290 -10.15 -15.52 24.16
CA VAL A 290 -11.34 -15.88 23.38
C VAL A 290 -12.56 -15.89 24.29
N GLN A 291 -13.55 -15.06 23.99
CA GLN A 291 -14.82 -14.98 24.70
C GLN A 291 -15.91 -15.78 24.01
N GLU A 292 -15.98 -15.72 22.71
CA GLU A 292 -17.00 -16.40 21.92
C GLU A 292 -16.40 -16.90 20.58
N SER A 293 -16.91 -18.03 20.09
CA SER A 293 -16.52 -18.60 18.81
C SER A 293 -17.78 -18.98 18.03
N ARG A 294 -17.86 -18.60 16.77
CA ARG A 294 -18.99 -18.89 15.88
C ARG A 294 -18.50 -19.54 14.59
N ARG A 295 -19.22 -20.54 14.13
CA ARG A 295 -19.02 -21.11 12.80
C ARG A 295 -19.95 -20.42 11.81
N VAL A 296 -19.38 -19.78 10.81
CA VAL A 296 -20.11 -18.99 9.82
C VAL A 296 -19.88 -19.59 8.43
N ALA A 297 -20.96 -19.87 7.74
CA ALA A 297 -20.89 -20.31 6.35
C ALA A 297 -20.86 -19.08 5.44
N ILE A 298 -19.73 -18.84 4.82
CA ILE A 298 -19.52 -17.76 3.83
C ILE A 298 -19.17 -18.45 2.52
N ALA A 299 -19.97 -18.22 1.48
CA ALA A 299 -19.67 -18.79 0.17
C ALA A 299 -18.41 -18.17 -0.43
N ALA A 300 -17.70 -18.92 -1.26
CA ALA A 300 -16.54 -18.43 -1.99
C ALA A 300 -16.89 -17.16 -2.80
N GLY A 301 -16.03 -16.15 -2.78
CA GLY A 301 -16.25 -14.88 -3.44
C GLY A 301 -17.34 -14.00 -2.83
N SER A 302 -17.83 -14.30 -1.63
CA SER A 302 -18.91 -13.56 -0.98
C SER A 302 -18.50 -12.97 0.38
N ARG A 303 -19.40 -12.18 0.95
CA ARG A 303 -19.26 -11.54 2.26
C ARG A 303 -20.23 -12.14 3.25
N GLY A 304 -19.79 -12.29 4.50
CA GLY A 304 -20.62 -12.73 5.62
C GLY A 304 -20.60 -11.71 6.76
N GLU A 305 -21.69 -11.62 7.50
CA GLU A 305 -21.81 -10.72 8.65
C GLU A 305 -21.95 -11.51 9.94
N VAL A 306 -21.30 -11.05 10.99
CA VAL A 306 -21.34 -11.65 12.32
C VAL A 306 -21.62 -10.57 13.36
N HIS A 307 -22.68 -10.79 14.15
CA HIS A 307 -23.08 -9.91 15.23
C HIS A 307 -22.72 -10.54 16.57
N TRP A 308 -22.23 -9.72 17.50
CA TRP A 308 -21.81 -10.18 18.81
C TRP A 308 -22.48 -9.32 19.89
N GLN A 309 -22.73 -9.91 21.02
CA GLN A 309 -23.21 -9.20 22.21
C GLN A 309 -22.33 -9.55 23.41
N LEU A 310 -21.64 -8.58 23.95
CA LEU A 310 -20.65 -8.82 24.98
C LEU A 310 -20.74 -7.78 26.09
N PRO A 311 -21.01 -8.15 27.35
CA PRO A 311 -20.88 -7.26 28.49
C PRO A 311 -19.40 -7.16 28.90
N LEU A 312 -18.87 -5.93 28.94
CA LEU A 312 -17.51 -5.68 29.41
C LEU A 312 -17.51 -5.03 30.80
N SER A 313 -16.43 -5.24 31.55
CA SER A 313 -16.18 -4.56 32.82
C SER A 313 -15.84 -3.10 32.59
N GLN A 314 -15.74 -2.30 33.66
CA GLN A 314 -15.25 -0.94 33.57
C GLN A 314 -13.76 -0.94 33.26
N GLY A 315 -13.34 -0.09 32.32
CA GLY A 315 -11.95 0.08 31.91
C GLY A 315 -11.78 0.07 30.41
N GLU A 316 -10.54 0.19 29.98
CA GLU A 316 -10.14 0.09 28.59
C GLU A 316 -9.91 -1.39 28.25
N HIS A 317 -10.48 -1.83 27.15
CA HIS A 317 -10.40 -3.21 26.67
C HIS A 317 -9.97 -3.24 25.20
N VAL A 318 -9.11 -4.18 24.87
CA VAL A 318 -8.77 -4.51 23.48
C VAL A 318 -9.74 -5.61 23.00
N VAL A 319 -10.63 -5.26 22.10
CA VAL A 319 -11.56 -6.21 21.49
C VAL A 319 -11.06 -6.54 20.08
N ALA A 320 -11.02 -7.83 19.76
CA ALA A 320 -10.56 -8.28 18.45
C ALA A 320 -11.47 -9.35 17.87
N VAL A 321 -11.62 -9.36 16.56
CA VAL A 321 -12.15 -10.49 15.80
C VAL A 321 -10.99 -11.18 15.11
N GLN A 322 -11.01 -12.51 15.12
CA GLN A 322 -10.00 -13.34 14.49
C GLN A 322 -10.68 -14.43 13.65
N ILE A 323 -10.13 -14.68 12.48
CA ILE A 323 -10.46 -15.78 11.57
C ILE A 323 -9.30 -16.77 11.49
N PRO A 324 -9.49 -17.98 10.95
CA PRO A 324 -8.41 -18.95 10.78
C PRO A 324 -7.27 -18.42 9.91
N GLU A 325 -6.09 -18.98 10.11
CA GLU A 325 -4.92 -18.70 9.27
C GLU A 325 -5.17 -19.14 7.82
N ASP A 326 -4.73 -18.32 6.89
CA ASP A 326 -4.70 -18.58 5.46
C ASP A 326 -3.37 -18.07 4.85
N ASP A 327 -3.34 -17.77 3.56
CA ASP A 327 -2.10 -17.37 2.91
C ASP A 327 -1.66 -15.93 3.26
N LEU A 328 -2.56 -15.08 3.80
CA LEU A 328 -2.23 -13.72 4.23
C LEU A 328 -2.65 -13.47 5.68
N ASN A 329 -1.90 -13.97 6.64
CA ASN A 329 -2.24 -13.88 8.06
C ASN A 329 -2.33 -12.46 8.64
N ALA A 330 -1.79 -11.46 7.96
CA ALA A 330 -1.74 -10.09 8.47
C ALA A 330 -3.14 -9.47 8.66
N ASP A 331 -4.12 -9.87 7.85
CA ASP A 331 -5.50 -9.34 7.85
C ASP A 331 -6.53 -10.27 8.54
N ASN A 332 -6.06 -11.39 9.09
CA ASN A 332 -6.89 -12.36 9.82
C ASN A 332 -7.32 -11.89 11.21
N VAL A 333 -6.80 -10.77 11.69
CA VAL A 333 -7.17 -10.19 12.98
C VAL A 333 -7.43 -8.70 12.86
N ARG A 334 -8.62 -8.27 13.27
CA ARG A 334 -8.95 -6.84 13.33
C ARG A 334 -9.29 -6.45 14.76
N ARG A 335 -8.69 -5.36 15.25
CA ARG A 335 -8.71 -4.93 16.63
C ARG A 335 -9.34 -3.57 16.79
N MET A 336 -9.95 -3.35 17.96
CA MET A 336 -10.34 -2.02 18.41
C MET A 336 -10.09 -1.89 19.92
N VAL A 337 -9.91 -0.66 20.35
CA VAL A 337 -9.85 -0.33 21.79
C VAL A 337 -11.18 0.30 22.18
N VAL A 338 -11.81 -0.21 23.23
CA VAL A 338 -13.10 0.26 23.73
C VAL A 338 -12.92 0.68 25.18
N ASP A 339 -13.30 1.92 25.51
CA ASP A 339 -13.26 2.45 26.88
C ASP A 339 -14.66 2.35 27.52
N MET A 340 -14.85 1.36 28.38
CA MET A 340 -16.09 1.12 29.12
C MET A 340 -16.12 1.93 30.42
N ARG A 341 -17.06 2.83 30.51
CA ARG A 341 -17.15 3.75 31.66
C ARG A 341 -18.39 3.48 32.53
N PRO A 342 -18.49 4.07 33.74
CA PRO A 342 -19.73 4.05 34.51
C PRO A 342 -20.84 4.79 33.76
N ALA A 343 -22.08 4.66 34.26
CA ALA A 343 -23.23 5.36 33.67
C ALA A 343 -22.95 6.86 33.49
N LEU A 344 -23.40 7.43 32.36
CA LEU A 344 -23.29 8.84 32.05
C LEU A 344 -24.18 9.67 33.01
N ARG A 345 -23.61 10.67 33.68
CA ARG A 345 -24.34 11.61 34.48
C ARG A 345 -24.76 12.80 33.62
N VAL A 346 -26.07 12.95 33.43
CA VAL A 346 -26.65 13.98 32.56
C VAL A 346 -27.50 14.91 33.38
N ALA A 347 -27.24 16.23 33.32
CA ALA A 347 -28.12 17.22 33.88
C ALA A 347 -29.01 17.86 32.82
N CYS A 348 -30.30 17.84 33.00
CA CYS A 348 -31.24 18.67 32.25
C CYS A 348 -31.52 19.94 33.04
N VAL A 349 -31.01 21.08 32.57
CA VAL A 349 -31.05 22.36 33.27
C VAL A 349 -31.99 23.31 32.53
N GLY A 350 -32.92 23.89 33.24
CA GLY A 350 -33.84 24.89 32.73
C GLY A 350 -34.21 25.94 33.76
N SER A 351 -34.80 27.02 33.31
CA SER A 351 -35.33 28.06 34.20
C SER A 351 -36.62 27.64 34.93
N GLU A 352 -37.29 26.61 34.41
CA GLU A 352 -38.54 26.02 34.94
C GLU A 352 -38.53 24.52 34.76
N ALA A 353 -39.23 23.80 35.62
CA ALA A 353 -39.38 22.32 35.52
C ALA A 353 -40.11 21.89 34.25
N SER A 354 -40.98 22.71 33.70
CA SER A 354 -41.66 22.44 32.43
C SER A 354 -40.71 22.39 31.23
N ALA A 355 -39.60 23.13 31.28
CA ALA A 355 -38.63 23.19 30.19
C ALA A 355 -37.77 21.91 30.15
N THR A 356 -37.45 21.28 31.28
CA THR A 356 -36.58 20.09 31.36
C THR A 356 -37.28 18.76 31.17
N ARG A 357 -38.60 18.70 31.48
CA ARG A 357 -39.40 17.48 31.54
C ARG A 357 -39.25 16.57 30.29
N PHE A 358 -39.41 17.13 29.09
CA PHE A 358 -39.39 16.34 27.85
C PHE A 358 -38.00 15.75 27.59
N ALA A 359 -36.95 16.53 27.74
CA ALA A 359 -35.58 16.09 27.59
C ALA A 359 -35.23 14.98 28.61
N ALA A 360 -35.54 15.21 29.89
CA ALA A 360 -35.27 14.25 30.95
C ALA A 360 -36.05 12.93 30.76
N THR A 361 -37.32 13.02 30.34
CA THR A 361 -38.14 11.84 30.07
C THR A 361 -37.57 11.05 28.90
N ALA A 362 -37.20 11.69 27.80
CA ALA A 362 -36.60 11.03 26.64
C ALA A 362 -35.29 10.32 27.00
N LEU A 363 -34.44 10.95 27.80
CA LEU A 363 -33.17 10.39 28.22
C LEU A 363 -33.28 9.26 29.27
N ARG A 364 -34.36 9.22 30.07
CA ARG A 364 -34.64 8.12 31.00
C ARG A 364 -35.29 6.91 30.30
N SER A 365 -35.87 7.10 29.13
CA SER A 365 -36.62 6.08 28.40
C SER A 365 -35.70 5.04 27.77
N GLY A 366 -35.82 3.77 28.14
CA GLY A 366 -35.14 2.66 27.47
C GLY A 366 -33.62 2.56 27.68
N THR A 367 -33.03 3.41 28.52
CA THR A 367 -31.55 3.46 28.69
C THR A 367 -31.00 2.47 29.69
N ALA A 368 -31.86 1.63 30.31
CA ALA A 368 -31.50 0.50 31.19
C ALA A 368 -30.36 0.81 32.21
N GLY A 369 -30.32 2.03 32.76
CA GLY A 369 -29.29 2.47 33.71
C GLY A 369 -27.99 3.00 33.09
N SER A 370 -27.93 3.14 31.76
CA SER A 370 -26.79 3.76 31.08
C SER A 370 -26.69 5.26 31.32
N LEU A 371 -27.80 5.90 31.63
CA LEU A 371 -27.86 7.33 31.95
C LEU A 371 -28.39 7.54 33.37
N GLN A 372 -27.72 8.40 34.11
CA GLN A 372 -28.18 8.97 35.39
C GLN A 372 -28.62 10.42 35.10
N VAL A 373 -29.94 10.61 34.96
CA VAL A 373 -30.51 11.90 34.51
C VAL A 373 -31.06 12.66 35.74
N GLU A 374 -30.50 13.86 35.97
CA GLU A 374 -30.95 14.81 37.00
C GLU A 374 -31.61 16.02 36.35
N GLU A 375 -32.75 16.44 36.91
CA GLU A 375 -33.43 17.67 36.50
C GLU A 375 -33.09 18.79 37.49
N ILE A 376 -32.56 19.86 36.94
CA ILE A 376 -32.09 20.99 37.74
C ILE A 376 -32.82 22.25 37.28
N VAL A 377 -33.53 22.87 38.19
CA VAL A 377 -34.11 24.20 37.98
C VAL A 377 -33.12 25.24 38.50
N ALA A 378 -32.36 25.83 37.59
CA ALA A 378 -31.36 26.84 37.95
C ALA A 378 -31.37 27.98 36.93
N PRO A 379 -31.48 29.22 37.36
CA PRO A 379 -31.46 30.37 36.44
C PRO A 379 -30.02 30.71 35.95
N ARG A 380 -28.98 30.09 36.56
CA ARG A 380 -27.57 30.35 36.27
C ARG A 380 -26.72 29.09 36.39
N LEU A 381 -25.75 28.95 35.48
CA LEU A 381 -24.85 27.81 35.41
C LEU A 381 -23.67 27.92 36.37
N ASP A 382 -23.24 29.11 36.72
CA ASP A 382 -22.06 29.36 37.55
C ASP A 382 -22.13 28.75 38.97
N ARG A 383 -23.30 28.29 39.39
CA ARG A 383 -23.53 27.58 40.66
C ARG A 383 -23.38 26.07 40.58
N LEU A 384 -23.27 25.49 39.36
CA LEU A 384 -23.13 24.07 39.15
C LEU A 384 -21.65 23.67 39.20
N ASP A 385 -21.36 22.54 39.84
CA ASP A 385 -20.02 21.93 39.73
C ASP A 385 -19.81 21.37 38.31
N PRO A 386 -18.82 21.86 37.55
CA PRO A 386 -18.56 21.39 36.22
C PRO A 386 -18.14 19.91 36.15
N ASN A 387 -17.66 19.33 37.26
CA ASN A 387 -17.26 17.93 37.33
C ASN A 387 -18.39 16.98 37.75
N ALA A 388 -19.57 17.51 38.10
CA ALA A 388 -20.68 16.70 38.55
C ALA A 388 -21.35 15.92 37.43
N PHE A 389 -21.29 16.41 36.19
CA PHE A 389 -22.01 15.85 35.04
C PHE A 389 -21.09 15.69 33.82
N ASP A 390 -21.29 14.60 33.07
CA ASP A 390 -20.57 14.33 31.84
C ASP A 390 -21.20 15.06 30.63
N CYS A 391 -22.53 15.27 30.71
CA CYS A 391 -23.30 16.02 29.71
C CYS A 391 -24.31 16.95 30.39
N ILE A 392 -24.46 18.14 29.86
CA ILE A 392 -25.48 19.11 30.28
C ILE A 392 -26.40 19.46 29.14
N VAL A 393 -27.71 19.36 29.37
CA VAL A 393 -28.75 19.72 28.41
C VAL A 393 -29.44 20.98 28.92
N LEU A 394 -29.18 22.11 28.27
CA LEU A 394 -29.72 23.41 28.60
C LEU A 394 -31.03 23.62 27.85
N CYS A 395 -32.14 23.64 28.58
CA CYS A 395 -33.49 23.68 28.01
C CYS A 395 -34.08 25.10 28.16
N ASP A 396 -33.97 25.92 27.11
CA ASP A 396 -34.47 27.32 27.11
C ASP A 396 -34.12 28.10 28.40
N LEU A 397 -32.81 28.04 28.75
CA LEU A 397 -32.31 28.61 30.02
C LEU A 397 -32.57 30.12 30.13
N GLY A 398 -32.79 30.80 29.00
CA GLY A 398 -32.89 32.25 28.93
C GLY A 398 -31.57 32.91 28.53
N PRO A 399 -31.37 34.19 28.90
CA PRO A 399 -30.18 34.92 28.50
C PRO A 399 -28.90 34.31 29.10
N ILE A 400 -27.97 33.86 28.26
CA ILE A 400 -26.65 33.37 28.72
C ILE A 400 -25.71 34.56 28.84
N GLY A 401 -25.40 34.93 30.09
CA GLY A 401 -24.50 36.03 30.37
C GLY A 401 -23.02 35.59 30.34
N ALA A 402 -22.11 36.56 30.53
CA ALA A 402 -20.66 36.32 30.48
C ALA A 402 -20.18 35.26 31.52
N ALA A 403 -20.80 35.21 32.70
CA ALA A 403 -20.44 34.25 33.76
C ALA A 403 -20.82 32.81 33.34
N ASP A 404 -22.03 32.62 32.78
CA ASP A 404 -22.49 31.33 32.26
C ASP A 404 -21.67 30.89 31.05
N ALA A 405 -21.34 31.82 30.16
CA ALA A 405 -20.47 31.56 28.99
C ALA A 405 -19.04 31.14 29.44
N GLN A 406 -18.49 31.79 30.48
CA GLN A 406 -17.18 31.41 31.03
C GLN A 406 -17.23 30.01 31.69
N TRP A 407 -18.34 29.69 32.38
CA TRP A 407 -18.56 28.36 32.93
C TRP A 407 -18.61 27.31 31.82
N LEU A 408 -19.39 27.56 30.74
CA LEU A 408 -19.49 26.67 29.57
C LEU A 408 -18.14 26.46 28.88
N ARG A 409 -17.33 27.50 28.68
CA ARG A 409 -15.98 27.38 28.12
C ARG A 409 -15.12 26.40 28.93
N ARG A 410 -15.08 26.55 30.27
CA ARG A 410 -14.34 25.65 31.14
C ARG A 410 -14.87 24.22 31.08
N TYR A 411 -16.20 24.05 31.10
CA TYR A 411 -16.85 22.76 31.03
C TYR A 411 -16.50 22.00 29.73
N LEU A 412 -16.58 22.68 28.60
CA LEU A 412 -16.23 22.11 27.29
C LEU A 412 -14.71 21.83 27.16
N GLN A 413 -13.85 22.69 27.72
CA GLN A 413 -12.40 22.48 27.72
C GLN A 413 -11.97 21.27 28.57
N GLN A 414 -12.76 20.87 29.56
CA GLN A 414 -12.57 19.65 30.34
C GLN A 414 -12.99 18.37 29.61
N GLY A 415 -13.50 18.48 28.39
CA GLY A 415 -13.90 17.33 27.57
C GLY A 415 -15.38 16.94 27.71
N HIS A 416 -16.19 17.75 28.39
CA HIS A 416 -17.62 17.47 28.58
C HIS A 416 -18.47 17.97 27.42
N THR A 417 -19.73 17.50 27.33
CA THR A 417 -20.69 17.89 26.27
C THR A 417 -21.75 18.84 26.83
N ALA A 418 -22.00 19.92 26.11
CA ALA A 418 -23.12 20.80 26.34
C ALA A 418 -24.06 20.83 25.15
N MET A 419 -25.34 20.55 25.41
CA MET A 419 -26.44 20.65 24.43
C MET A 419 -27.29 21.84 24.79
N LEU A 420 -27.43 22.82 23.91
CA LEU A 420 -28.17 24.06 24.13
C LEU A 420 -29.41 24.09 23.19
N TRP A 421 -30.59 23.95 23.78
CA TRP A 421 -31.86 24.16 23.10
C TRP A 421 -32.26 25.62 23.24
N LEU A 422 -32.30 26.34 22.16
CA LEU A 422 -32.76 27.72 22.11
C LEU A 422 -34.28 27.78 22.12
N GLY A 423 -34.83 28.77 22.80
CA GLY A 423 -36.26 28.91 22.86
C GLY A 423 -36.69 30.37 22.86
N PRO A 424 -37.96 30.68 23.23
CA PRO A 424 -38.48 32.05 23.26
C PRO A 424 -37.79 32.97 24.26
N ARG A 425 -37.07 32.40 25.25
CA ARG A 425 -36.34 33.19 26.26
C ARG A 425 -34.89 33.52 25.84
N SER A 426 -34.42 32.98 24.71
CA SER A 426 -33.09 33.26 24.22
C SER A 426 -32.96 34.70 23.75
N ASP A 427 -31.89 35.38 24.19
CA ASP A 427 -31.57 36.74 23.77
C ASP A 427 -30.51 36.72 22.66
N PRO A 428 -30.88 37.09 21.39
CA PRO A 428 -29.94 37.07 20.28
C PRO A 428 -28.70 37.95 20.49
N ASN A 429 -28.83 39.08 21.17
CA ASN A 429 -27.69 39.97 21.38
C ASN A 429 -26.67 39.37 22.35
N LEU A 430 -27.15 38.75 23.44
CA LEU A 430 -26.29 38.07 24.39
C LEU A 430 -25.68 36.81 23.81
N PHE A 431 -26.50 36.04 23.05
CA PHE A 431 -25.98 34.88 22.34
C PHE A 431 -24.87 35.29 21.36
N ASN A 432 -25.11 36.26 20.49
CA ASN A 432 -24.15 36.68 19.48
C ASN A 432 -22.85 37.19 20.07
N ARG A 433 -22.90 37.86 21.23
CA ARG A 433 -21.70 38.33 21.93
C ARG A 433 -20.78 37.19 22.38
N GLU A 434 -21.34 36.04 22.79
CA GLU A 434 -20.57 34.94 23.36
C GLU A 434 -20.30 33.80 22.34
N PHE A 435 -21.20 33.57 21.35
CA PHE A 435 -21.17 32.42 20.45
C PHE A 435 -20.83 32.77 19.01
N ALA A 436 -20.84 34.03 18.61
CA ALA A 436 -20.55 34.49 17.25
C ALA A 436 -19.08 34.90 17.04
N ASN A 437 -18.19 34.52 17.94
CA ASN A 437 -16.78 34.83 17.80
C ASN A 437 -16.17 34.15 16.57
N SER A 438 -15.38 34.88 15.80
CA SER A 438 -14.67 34.35 14.65
C SER A 438 -13.40 33.57 15.02
N ASP A 439 -12.94 33.66 16.29
CA ASP A 439 -11.82 32.86 16.76
C ASP A 439 -12.21 31.39 16.87
N SER A 440 -11.65 30.57 15.98
CA SER A 440 -11.91 29.13 15.90
C SER A 440 -11.47 28.37 17.15
N SER A 441 -10.57 28.95 17.96
CA SER A 441 -10.07 28.35 19.19
C SER A 441 -11.05 28.55 20.38
N ASP A 442 -11.98 29.49 20.30
CA ASP A 442 -13.00 29.68 21.34
C ASP A 442 -13.97 28.50 21.36
N PRO A 443 -14.11 27.77 22.49
CA PRO A 443 -15.06 26.67 22.64
C PRO A 443 -16.50 26.98 22.23
N LEU A 444 -16.94 28.21 22.42
CA LEU A 444 -18.32 28.66 22.15
C LEU A 444 -18.53 29.16 20.72
N ALA A 445 -17.50 29.44 19.94
CA ALA A 445 -17.66 29.95 18.58
C ALA A 445 -18.36 28.93 17.68
N ILE A 446 -19.67 29.08 17.46
CA ILE A 446 -20.50 28.15 16.68
C ILE A 446 -21.33 28.85 15.59
N GLY A 447 -21.86 30.04 15.88
CA GLY A 447 -22.66 30.77 14.93
C GLY A 447 -23.31 32.02 15.50
N ARG A 448 -23.95 32.82 14.63
CA ARG A 448 -24.66 34.04 14.97
C ARG A 448 -26.16 33.92 14.70
N ILE A 449 -27.01 34.23 15.65
CA ILE A 449 -28.42 34.37 15.43
C ILE A 449 -28.67 35.65 14.62
N GLU A 450 -29.33 35.51 13.46
CA GLU A 450 -29.71 36.63 12.59
C GLU A 450 -31.13 37.14 12.88
N SER A 451 -32.10 36.22 12.92
CA SER A 451 -33.49 36.53 13.15
C SER A 451 -34.28 35.31 13.63
N LEU A 452 -35.50 35.54 14.09
CA LEU A 452 -36.49 34.48 14.32
C LEU A 452 -37.20 34.19 13.00
N ALA A 453 -37.35 32.93 12.61
CA ALA A 453 -38.16 32.54 11.46
C ALA A 453 -39.62 32.89 11.71
N ASP A 454 -40.33 33.29 10.64
CA ASP A 454 -41.77 33.53 10.69
C ASP A 454 -42.50 32.25 11.12
N ALA A 455 -43.75 32.42 11.59
CA ALA A 455 -44.56 31.26 11.90
C ALA A 455 -44.93 30.51 10.60
N GLY A 456 -44.57 29.22 10.53
CA GLY A 456 -44.76 28.38 9.34
C GLY A 456 -44.66 26.90 9.68
N GLN A 457 -44.62 26.06 8.66
CA GLN A 457 -44.32 24.65 8.82
C GLN A 457 -43.06 24.34 7.99
N TYR A 458 -41.99 24.00 8.67
CA TYR A 458 -40.68 23.81 8.08
C TYR A 458 -40.30 22.35 8.15
N PRO A 459 -39.95 21.70 7.00
CA PRO A 459 -39.47 20.32 6.99
C PRO A 459 -38.07 20.23 7.59
N ILE A 460 -37.77 19.10 8.24
CA ILE A 460 -36.42 18.76 8.67
C ILE A 460 -35.65 18.07 7.53
N ASP A 461 -34.42 18.51 7.30
CA ASP A 461 -33.46 17.90 6.36
C ASP A 461 -32.38 17.14 7.14
N PRO A 462 -32.32 15.80 7.03
CA PRO A 462 -31.30 15.00 7.73
C PRO A 462 -29.90 15.08 7.11
N ARG A 463 -29.66 15.93 6.13
CA ARG A 463 -28.37 16.11 5.44
C ARG A 463 -27.78 14.79 4.91
N GLY A 464 -28.63 13.96 4.31
CA GLY A 464 -28.24 12.66 3.77
C GLY A 464 -27.86 11.62 4.81
N TYR A 465 -28.19 11.84 6.10
CA TYR A 465 -27.85 10.96 7.22
C TYR A 465 -26.33 10.74 7.42
N ALA A 466 -25.51 11.70 7.02
CA ALA A 466 -24.05 11.58 7.08
C ALA A 466 -23.47 11.67 8.49
N HIS A 467 -24.19 12.33 9.42
CA HIS A 467 -23.70 12.52 10.79
C HIS A 467 -24.11 11.34 11.70
N PRO A 468 -23.27 10.89 12.64
CA PRO A 468 -23.57 9.76 13.56
C PRO A 468 -24.91 9.89 14.31
N ILE A 469 -25.34 11.10 14.67
CA ILE A 469 -26.66 11.34 15.30
C ILE A 469 -27.82 10.94 14.36
N THR A 470 -27.67 11.15 13.06
CA THR A 470 -28.75 10.95 12.08
C THR A 470 -28.67 9.60 11.39
N GLN A 471 -27.50 8.98 11.36
CA GLN A 471 -27.24 7.69 10.68
C GLN A 471 -28.20 6.57 11.09
N PRO A 472 -28.57 6.36 12.37
CA PRO A 472 -29.53 5.31 12.77
C PRO A 472 -30.92 5.47 12.13
N PHE A 473 -31.31 6.69 11.76
CA PHE A 473 -32.61 6.97 11.14
C PHE A 473 -32.66 6.61 9.65
N GLN A 474 -31.51 6.41 8.99
CA GLN A 474 -31.45 6.03 7.57
C GLN A 474 -32.13 4.67 7.31
N SER A 475 -31.91 3.72 8.22
CA SER A 475 -32.53 2.39 8.16
C SER A 475 -33.97 2.36 8.68
N HIS A 476 -34.46 3.46 9.29
CA HIS A 476 -35.78 3.55 9.91
C HIS A 476 -36.55 4.78 9.42
N PRO A 477 -36.97 4.83 8.15
CA PRO A 477 -37.68 5.99 7.59
C PRO A 477 -39.02 6.28 8.31
N ASP A 478 -39.63 5.24 8.89
CA ASP A 478 -40.89 5.36 9.65
C ASP A 478 -40.71 5.99 11.05
N SER A 479 -39.47 6.28 11.46
CA SER A 479 -39.19 6.98 12.73
C SER A 479 -39.79 8.37 12.82
N GLY A 480 -40.17 8.96 11.68
CA GLY A 480 -40.84 10.26 11.62
C GLY A 480 -39.92 11.46 11.71
N LEU A 481 -38.59 11.30 11.60
CA LEU A 481 -37.64 12.42 11.71
C LEU A 481 -37.94 13.53 10.70
N ILE A 482 -38.08 13.19 9.41
CA ILE A 482 -38.36 14.16 8.34
C ILE A 482 -39.79 14.74 8.37
N THR A 483 -40.72 14.02 8.99
CA THR A 483 -42.12 14.47 9.10
C THR A 483 -42.40 15.28 10.37
N THR A 484 -41.38 15.45 11.22
CA THR A 484 -41.49 16.21 12.48
C THR A 484 -41.77 17.68 12.18
N PRO A 485 -42.89 18.26 12.66
CA PRO A 485 -43.20 19.66 12.39
C PRO A 485 -42.34 20.62 13.22
N VAL A 486 -41.67 21.55 12.55
CA VAL A 486 -41.02 22.72 13.15
C VAL A 486 -41.76 23.94 12.69
N PHE A 487 -42.25 24.78 13.63
CA PHE A 487 -43.06 25.93 13.31
C PHE A 487 -42.31 27.24 13.46
N ARG A 488 -41.33 27.29 14.35
CA ARG A 488 -40.45 28.43 14.59
C ARG A 488 -39.07 27.96 15.00
N TYR A 489 -38.05 28.67 14.55
CA TYR A 489 -36.64 28.43 14.91
C TYR A 489 -35.83 29.72 14.77
N TRP A 490 -34.70 29.79 15.45
CA TRP A 490 -33.73 30.85 15.28
C TRP A 490 -32.90 30.59 14.03
N LYS A 491 -32.87 31.55 13.09
CA LYS A 491 -31.97 31.48 11.93
C LYS A 491 -30.54 31.75 12.44
N ILE A 492 -29.69 30.77 12.33
CA ILE A 492 -28.29 30.82 12.78
C ILE A 492 -27.40 30.77 11.55
N LEU A 493 -26.54 31.78 11.40
CA LEU A 493 -25.43 31.73 10.43
C LEU A 493 -24.21 31.09 11.13
N PRO A 494 -23.77 29.88 10.70
CA PRO A 494 -22.61 29.22 11.28
C PRO A 494 -21.33 30.03 11.07
N VAL A 495 -20.38 29.94 12.01
CA VAL A 495 -19.05 30.48 11.79
C VAL A 495 -18.33 29.65 10.73
N GLU A 496 -17.69 30.30 9.76
CA GLU A 496 -16.86 29.66 8.74
C GLU A 496 -15.62 29.00 9.37
N ASN A 497 -15.83 27.80 9.88
CA ASN A 497 -14.80 27.05 10.57
C ASN A 497 -14.99 25.56 10.31
N SER A 498 -13.89 24.87 10.01
CA SER A 498 -13.84 23.43 9.69
C SER A 498 -14.32 22.48 10.80
N ARG A 499 -14.62 22.99 12.01
CA ARG A 499 -15.05 22.18 13.17
C ARG A 499 -16.52 22.33 13.52
N VAL A 500 -17.26 23.21 12.81
CA VAL A 500 -18.71 23.38 12.99
C VAL A 500 -19.44 22.66 11.89
N GLU A 501 -20.29 21.71 12.25
CA GLU A 501 -21.05 20.86 11.34
C GLU A 501 -22.55 21.10 11.51
N THR A 502 -23.29 21.16 10.42
CA THR A 502 -24.75 21.14 10.44
C THR A 502 -25.23 19.69 10.44
N VAL A 503 -25.76 19.23 11.57
CA VAL A 503 -26.28 17.87 11.78
C VAL A 503 -27.64 17.68 11.15
N LEU A 504 -28.55 18.63 11.39
CA LEU A 504 -29.89 18.69 10.80
C LEU A 504 -30.14 20.09 10.23
N GLY A 505 -30.70 20.12 9.05
CA GLY A 505 -31.24 21.33 8.44
C GLY A 505 -32.72 21.49 8.69
N VAL A 506 -33.27 22.70 8.39
CA VAL A 506 -34.68 23.02 8.46
C VAL A 506 -35.05 24.02 7.37
N GLY A 507 -36.25 23.90 6.83
CA GLY A 507 -36.75 24.80 5.79
C GLY A 507 -35.92 24.77 4.52
N ASP A 508 -35.42 25.92 4.06
CA ASP A 508 -34.62 26.07 2.84
C ASP A 508 -33.14 25.73 3.04
N GLY A 509 -32.81 25.06 4.15
CA GLY A 509 -31.46 24.61 4.45
C GLY A 509 -30.79 25.35 5.59
N ASP A 510 -31.54 26.13 6.36
CA ASP A 510 -31.04 26.74 7.60
C ASP A 510 -30.61 25.66 8.62
N PRO A 511 -29.57 25.86 9.44
CA PRO A 511 -29.19 24.92 10.45
C PRO A 511 -30.21 24.78 11.58
N LEU A 512 -30.71 23.56 11.82
CA LEU A 512 -31.54 23.26 12.98
C LEU A 512 -30.66 22.75 14.15
N PHE A 513 -29.74 21.82 13.88
CA PHE A 513 -28.75 21.33 14.84
C PHE A 513 -27.36 21.63 14.31
N LEU A 514 -26.58 22.35 15.12
CA LEU A 514 -25.16 22.61 14.91
C LEU A 514 -24.33 21.84 15.93
N SER A 515 -23.26 21.21 15.51
CA SER A 515 -22.31 20.49 16.36
C SER A 515 -20.90 21.03 16.17
N LYS A 516 -20.20 21.29 17.28
CA LYS A 516 -18.78 21.64 17.28
C LYS A 516 -18.02 20.72 18.22
N ARG A 517 -17.04 19.98 17.67
CA ARG A 517 -16.12 19.17 18.46
C ARG A 517 -14.86 19.97 18.79
N LEU A 518 -14.41 19.93 20.04
CA LEU A 518 -13.20 20.59 20.50
C LEU A 518 -12.02 19.62 20.50
N ALA A 519 -10.80 20.18 20.44
CA ALA A 519 -9.57 19.39 20.55
C ALA A 519 -9.41 18.68 21.93
N SER A 520 -10.08 19.19 22.97
CA SER A 520 -10.14 18.57 24.31
C SER A 520 -11.04 17.30 24.34
N GLY A 521 -11.76 17.00 23.28
CA GLY A 521 -12.81 15.97 23.24
C GLY A 521 -14.20 16.49 23.63
N GLY A 522 -14.31 17.68 24.17
CA GLY A 522 -15.59 18.30 24.48
C GLY A 522 -16.42 18.64 23.25
N ARG A 523 -17.75 18.73 23.42
CA ARG A 523 -18.67 18.98 22.32
C ARG A 523 -19.72 20.02 22.70
N LEU A 524 -19.92 21.00 21.81
CA LEU A 524 -21.03 21.93 21.89
C LEU A 524 -22.04 21.62 20.81
N ILE A 525 -23.31 21.44 21.20
CA ILE A 525 -24.41 21.22 20.27
C ILE A 525 -25.43 22.33 20.52
N VAL A 526 -25.79 23.04 19.48
CA VAL A 526 -26.81 24.11 19.53
C VAL A 526 -27.99 23.72 18.65
N ILE A 527 -29.17 23.72 19.26
CA ILE A 527 -30.43 23.42 18.59
C ILE A 527 -31.23 24.69 18.49
N ALA A 528 -31.59 25.08 17.29
CA ALA A 528 -32.17 26.38 16.95
C ALA A 528 -33.66 26.50 17.30
N THR A 529 -34.25 25.54 18.02
CA THR A 529 -35.66 25.56 18.44
C THR A 529 -35.81 25.08 19.89
N ALA A 530 -36.98 25.23 20.47
CA ALA A 530 -37.26 24.86 21.86
C ALA A 530 -37.48 23.35 22.00
N VAL A 531 -37.02 22.77 23.15
CA VAL A 531 -37.28 21.36 23.49
C VAL A 531 -38.70 21.14 24.01
N ASN A 532 -39.30 22.16 24.62
CA ASN A 532 -40.69 22.12 25.11
C ASN A 532 -41.66 22.53 23.97
N PRO A 533 -42.54 21.63 23.51
CA PRO A 533 -43.52 22.00 22.48
C PRO A 533 -44.48 23.08 22.87
N GLN A 534 -44.70 23.30 24.17
CA GLN A 534 -45.55 24.38 24.72
C GLN A 534 -44.77 25.65 25.02
N ALA A 535 -43.47 25.75 24.61
CA ALA A 535 -42.71 26.97 24.78
C ALA A 535 -43.31 28.12 23.99
N GLY A 536 -43.56 29.23 24.61
CA GLY A 536 -44.17 30.42 24.02
C GLY A 536 -45.43 30.91 24.78
N THR A 537 -45.90 32.11 24.48
CA THR A 537 -47.16 32.65 25.00
C THR A 537 -48.27 32.54 23.93
N GLY A 538 -49.43 31.94 24.28
CA GLY A 538 -50.56 31.73 23.39
C GLY A 538 -50.46 30.51 22.50
N ASP A 539 -51.21 30.48 21.38
CA ASP A 539 -51.31 29.34 20.43
C ASP A 539 -50.03 29.07 19.60
N ALA A 540 -48.92 29.71 19.92
CA ALA A 540 -47.70 29.61 19.11
C ALA A 540 -46.73 28.55 19.64
N SER A 541 -47.02 27.28 19.37
CA SER A 541 -46.04 26.18 19.50
C SER A 541 -44.79 26.43 18.63
N TRP A 542 -43.60 26.17 19.16
CA TRP A 542 -42.35 26.26 18.38
C TRP A 542 -42.12 25.06 17.48
N ASN A 543 -42.49 23.89 17.95
CA ASN A 543 -42.34 22.62 17.21
C ASN A 543 -43.11 21.50 17.92
N ALA A 544 -43.17 20.34 17.31
CA ALA A 544 -43.70 19.12 17.90
C ALA A 544 -42.60 18.04 18.12
N ILE A 545 -41.32 18.40 18.06
CA ILE A 545 -40.19 17.44 18.12
C ILE A 545 -40.28 16.51 19.32
N ALA A 546 -40.56 17.05 20.50
CA ALA A 546 -40.64 16.25 21.75
C ALA A 546 -41.87 15.33 21.81
N LEU A 547 -42.83 15.45 20.91
CA LEU A 547 -44.02 14.60 20.80
C LEU A 547 -43.88 13.54 19.70
N TRP A 548 -42.79 13.58 18.91
CA TRP A 548 -42.56 12.69 17.77
C TRP A 548 -41.74 11.46 18.18
N PRO A 549 -41.97 10.30 17.53
CA PRO A 549 -41.27 9.06 17.86
C PRO A 549 -39.73 9.17 17.73
N SER A 550 -39.25 10.00 16.78
CA SER A 550 -37.83 10.26 16.56
C SER A 550 -37.13 11.00 17.71
N PHE A 551 -37.87 11.65 18.61
CA PHE A 551 -37.24 12.48 19.66
C PHE A 551 -36.40 11.68 20.65
N ILE A 552 -36.93 10.54 21.12
CA ILE A 552 -36.22 9.68 22.09
C ILE A 552 -34.87 9.22 21.51
N PRO A 553 -34.80 8.55 20.35
CA PRO A 553 -33.53 8.14 19.78
C PRO A 553 -32.65 9.33 19.42
N LEU A 554 -33.20 10.45 18.93
CA LEU A 554 -32.43 11.65 18.62
C LEU A 554 -31.71 12.23 19.85
N MET A 555 -32.39 12.31 21.00
CA MET A 555 -31.81 12.76 22.25
C MET A 555 -30.75 11.79 22.77
N GLN A 556 -31.00 10.51 22.68
CA GLN A 556 -30.08 9.47 23.15
C GLN A 556 -28.82 9.41 22.29
N GLU A 557 -28.93 9.40 20.98
CA GLU A 557 -27.77 9.42 20.06
C GLU A 557 -26.94 10.71 20.26
N THR A 558 -27.61 11.84 20.49
CA THR A 558 -26.90 13.10 20.74
C THR A 558 -26.10 13.04 22.05
N VAL A 559 -26.66 12.45 23.11
CA VAL A 559 -25.96 12.28 24.38
C VAL A 559 -24.93 11.16 24.32
N ALA A 560 -25.15 10.09 23.53
CA ALA A 560 -24.18 9.02 23.34
C ALA A 560 -22.87 9.54 22.75
N LEU A 561 -22.93 10.55 21.87
CA LEU A 561 -21.72 11.22 21.36
C LEU A 561 -20.87 11.95 22.41
N THR A 562 -21.35 12.08 23.65
CA THR A 562 -20.52 12.59 24.75
C THR A 562 -19.30 11.72 25.00
N ARG A 563 -19.41 10.43 24.67
CA ARG A 563 -18.31 9.47 24.81
C ARG A 563 -18.00 8.87 23.45
N ASP A 564 -16.79 9.12 23.00
CA ASP A 564 -16.24 8.41 21.85
C ASP A 564 -15.91 6.97 22.30
N PRO A 565 -16.44 5.93 21.65
CA PRO A 565 -16.10 4.56 21.99
C PRO A 565 -14.61 4.27 21.79
N ASN A 566 -13.98 4.99 20.88
CA ASN A 566 -12.56 4.89 20.60
C ASN A 566 -11.93 6.31 20.64
N PRO A 567 -11.65 6.86 21.84
CA PRO A 567 -11.17 8.24 22.00
C PRO A 567 -9.82 8.48 21.30
N ASN A 568 -9.10 7.43 20.99
CA ASN A 568 -7.77 7.45 20.38
C ASN A 568 -7.77 7.10 18.88
N ALA A 569 -8.94 6.99 18.23
CA ALA A 569 -9.05 6.66 16.81
C ALA A 569 -8.29 7.66 15.90
N GLU A 570 -8.40 8.97 16.21
CA GLU A 570 -7.63 9.99 15.47
C GLU A 570 -6.11 9.85 15.66
N THR A 571 -5.68 9.32 16.80
CA THR A 571 -4.26 9.04 17.06
C THR A 571 -3.80 7.86 16.22
N ALA A 572 -4.64 6.84 16.04
CA ALA A 572 -4.35 5.71 15.15
C ALA A 572 -4.15 6.17 13.68
N VAL A 573 -5.03 7.05 13.19
CA VAL A 573 -4.93 7.60 11.82
C VAL A 573 -3.68 8.44 11.61
N ARG A 574 -3.20 9.12 12.65
CA ARG A 574 -1.98 9.97 12.62
C ARG A 574 -0.72 9.23 13.04
N SER A 575 -0.84 7.96 13.40
CA SER A 575 0.28 7.15 13.83
C SER A 575 1.26 6.92 12.68
N THR A 576 2.53 6.86 13.01
CA THR A 576 3.61 6.43 12.11
C THR A 576 3.88 4.93 12.22
N GLU A 577 3.12 4.22 13.08
CA GLU A 577 3.25 2.77 13.23
C GLU A 577 2.83 2.06 11.94
N ARG A 578 3.67 1.15 11.48
CA ARG A 578 3.54 0.47 10.18
C ARG A 578 3.04 -0.96 10.30
N GLU A 579 3.03 -1.50 11.50
CA GLU A 579 2.55 -2.85 11.78
C GLU A 579 1.19 -2.80 12.47
N ALA A 580 0.35 -3.79 12.17
CA ALA A 580 -0.92 -3.95 12.84
C ALA A 580 -0.71 -4.37 14.29
N GLY A 581 -1.34 -3.65 15.23
CA GLY A 581 -1.12 -3.91 16.64
C GLY A 581 -1.89 -2.97 17.55
N VAL A 582 -1.59 -3.04 18.84
CA VAL A 582 -2.11 -2.13 19.86
C VAL A 582 -0.97 -1.35 20.47
N TYR A 583 -1.08 -0.04 20.45
CA TYR A 583 -0.01 0.88 20.82
C TYR A 583 -0.45 1.83 21.92
N PRO A 584 0.45 2.20 22.87
CA PRO A 584 0.12 3.12 23.96
C PRO A 584 0.07 4.56 23.45
N VAL A 585 -0.97 5.29 23.86
CA VAL A 585 -1.03 6.75 23.74
C VAL A 585 -0.24 7.37 24.89
N ARG A 586 0.75 8.19 24.57
CA ARG A 586 1.59 8.87 25.56
C ARG A 586 1.37 10.37 25.53
N ARG A 587 1.19 10.96 26.71
CA ARG A 587 1.19 12.43 26.92
C ARG A 587 2.11 12.75 28.06
N ASP A 588 3.04 13.67 27.89
CA ASP A 588 4.05 14.05 28.89
C ASP A 588 4.78 12.84 29.50
N GLY A 589 5.09 11.83 28.66
CA GLY A 589 5.76 10.58 29.04
C GLY A 589 4.90 9.55 29.78
N LYS A 590 3.65 9.88 30.14
CA LYS A 590 2.70 8.95 30.77
C LYS A 590 1.80 8.29 29.76
N VAL A 591 1.54 7.01 29.94
CA VAL A 591 0.52 6.28 29.16
C VAL A 591 -0.86 6.75 29.65
N ILE A 592 -1.67 7.26 28.72
CA ILE A 592 -3.02 7.78 29.00
C ILE A 592 -4.11 6.94 28.34
N GLY A 593 -3.76 5.95 27.53
CA GLY A 593 -4.67 5.05 26.84
C GLY A 593 -3.96 4.22 25.78
N GLN A 594 -4.71 3.50 24.98
CA GLN A 594 -4.22 2.69 23.88
C GLN A 594 -4.99 3.00 22.59
N PHE A 595 -4.41 2.65 21.44
CA PHE A 595 -5.10 2.66 20.15
C PHE A 595 -4.70 1.42 19.34
N ALA A 596 -5.58 1.00 18.45
CA ALA A 596 -5.33 -0.13 17.55
C ALA A 596 -5.01 0.38 16.14
N VAL A 597 -3.98 -0.19 15.54
CA VAL A 597 -3.66 -0.06 14.12
C VAL A 597 -4.07 -1.36 13.43
N ASN A 598 -4.86 -1.25 12.38
CA ASN A 598 -5.31 -2.39 11.58
C ASN A 598 -4.80 -2.26 10.15
N PRO A 599 -4.60 -3.39 9.45
CA PRO A 599 -4.21 -3.36 8.06
C PRO A 599 -5.27 -2.68 7.18
N PRO A 600 -4.85 -2.01 6.10
CA PRO A 600 -5.78 -1.45 5.11
C PRO A 600 -6.52 -2.59 4.39
N VAL A 601 -7.84 -2.51 4.35
CA VAL A 601 -8.71 -3.55 3.74
C VAL A 601 -8.42 -3.73 2.25
N ALA A 602 -8.05 -2.65 1.59
CA ALA A 602 -7.77 -2.65 0.16
C ALA A 602 -6.60 -3.60 -0.22
N GLU A 603 -5.61 -3.77 0.66
CA GLU A 603 -4.48 -4.68 0.46
C GLU A 603 -4.86 -6.16 0.62
N SER A 604 -6.04 -6.45 1.17
CA SER A 604 -6.54 -7.82 1.38
C SER A 604 -7.24 -8.41 0.16
N GLU A 605 -7.62 -7.60 -0.83
CA GLU A 605 -8.36 -8.08 -2.00
C GLU A 605 -7.49 -8.82 -3.03
N LEU A 606 -6.18 -8.76 -2.95
CA LEU A 606 -5.16 -9.45 -3.75
C LEU A 606 -5.45 -9.50 -5.27
N VAL A 607 -6.00 -8.42 -5.81
CA VAL A 607 -6.30 -8.28 -7.25
C VAL A 607 -5.13 -7.60 -7.94
N THR A 608 -4.55 -8.25 -8.94
CA THR A 608 -3.45 -7.69 -9.74
C THR A 608 -3.96 -6.67 -10.76
N LEU A 609 -3.15 -5.63 -11.02
CA LEU A 609 -3.46 -4.62 -12.04
C LEU A 609 -3.25 -5.18 -13.44
N ASP A 610 -4.14 -4.79 -14.37
CA ASP A 610 -3.91 -5.01 -15.79
C ASP A 610 -2.77 -4.12 -16.30
N ARG A 611 -1.72 -4.76 -16.83
CA ARG A 611 -0.50 -4.09 -17.33
C ARG A 611 -0.76 -3.09 -18.46
N ASP A 612 -1.85 -3.24 -19.19
CA ASP A 612 -2.21 -2.29 -20.25
C ASP A 612 -2.52 -0.88 -19.74
N ARG A 613 -2.76 -0.72 -18.45
CA ARG A 613 -2.99 0.58 -17.79
C ARG A 613 -1.71 1.33 -17.44
N LEU A 614 -0.57 0.64 -17.40
CA LEU A 614 0.70 1.24 -17.05
C LEU A 614 1.23 2.20 -18.13
N PRO A 615 2.11 3.16 -17.77
CA PRO A 615 2.89 3.92 -18.74
C PRO A 615 3.68 2.99 -19.68
N GLN A 616 3.82 3.39 -20.94
CA GLN A 616 4.50 2.56 -21.95
C GLN A 616 5.92 2.14 -21.52
N ARG A 617 6.62 2.97 -20.77
CA ARG A 617 7.99 2.69 -20.28
C ARG A 617 8.06 1.61 -19.19
N LEU A 618 6.95 1.30 -18.55
CA LEU A 618 6.83 0.26 -17.53
C LEU A 618 6.21 -1.03 -18.08
N ARG A 619 5.75 -1.03 -19.34
CA ARG A 619 5.24 -2.25 -19.96
C ARG A 619 6.42 -3.11 -20.38
N PRO A 620 6.40 -4.42 -20.12
CA PRO A 620 7.39 -5.31 -20.72
C PRO A 620 7.32 -5.15 -22.24
N GLU A 621 8.47 -5.02 -22.88
CA GLU A 621 8.53 -5.13 -24.32
C GLU A 621 7.91 -6.48 -24.70
N SER A 622 7.02 -6.49 -25.72
CA SER A 622 6.40 -7.73 -26.18
C SER A 622 7.51 -8.76 -26.48
N ASP A 623 7.25 -10.04 -26.24
CA ASP A 623 8.22 -11.14 -26.48
C ASP A 623 8.91 -11.07 -27.86
N GLU A 624 8.30 -10.41 -28.85
CA GLU A 624 8.90 -10.12 -30.15
C GLU A 624 10.04 -9.09 -30.06
N ALA A 625 9.96 -8.09 -29.16
CA ALA A 625 11.03 -7.11 -28.95
C ALA A 625 12.16 -7.70 -28.09
N ALA A 626 11.84 -8.55 -27.11
CA ALA A 626 12.83 -9.29 -26.34
C ALA A 626 13.61 -10.27 -27.25
N THR A 627 12.94 -10.86 -28.26
CA THR A 627 13.60 -11.72 -29.26
C THR A 627 14.48 -10.88 -30.20
N VAL A 628 14.11 -9.64 -30.50
CA VAL A 628 14.94 -8.72 -31.32
C VAL A 628 16.10 -8.15 -30.49
N ALA A 629 15.88 -7.81 -29.21
CA ALA A 629 16.94 -7.37 -28.31
C ALA A 629 17.95 -8.51 -28.02
N GLN A 630 17.47 -9.73 -27.81
CA GLN A 630 18.36 -10.91 -27.72
C GLN A 630 19.07 -11.24 -29.04
N THR A 631 18.47 -10.95 -30.20
CA THR A 631 19.15 -11.11 -31.49
C THR A 631 20.13 -9.98 -31.79
N ASP A 632 19.95 -8.78 -31.26
CA ASP A 632 20.92 -7.70 -31.36
C ASP A 632 22.06 -7.81 -30.32
N GLU A 633 21.81 -8.31 -29.09
CA GLU A 633 22.88 -8.67 -28.14
C GLU A 633 23.69 -9.89 -28.64
N VAL A 634 23.07 -10.83 -29.36
CA VAL A 634 23.80 -11.95 -30.01
C VAL A 634 24.58 -11.48 -31.23
N ARG A 635 24.32 -10.29 -31.80
CA ARG A 635 25.11 -9.75 -32.91
C ARG A 635 26.38 -9.02 -32.49
N ASP A 636 26.53 -8.60 -31.25
CA ASP A 636 27.77 -8.03 -30.70
C ASP A 636 28.63 -9.05 -29.93
N ALA A 637 28.21 -10.29 -29.80
CA ALA A 637 29.07 -11.40 -29.39
C ALA A 637 30.12 -11.61 -30.48
N GLY A 638 31.35 -11.26 -30.19
CA GLY A 638 32.51 -11.23 -31.10
C GLY A 638 32.56 -12.39 -32.08
N VAL A 639 33.11 -12.15 -33.30
CA VAL A 639 33.18 -13.09 -34.42
C VAL A 639 33.55 -14.48 -33.90
N PRO A 640 32.67 -15.47 -34.01
CA PRO A 640 32.92 -16.79 -33.44
C PRO A 640 34.19 -17.35 -34.09
N LEU A 641 35.17 -17.77 -33.27
CA LEU A 641 36.45 -18.33 -33.71
C LEU A 641 36.27 -19.43 -34.79
N PHE A 642 35.19 -20.14 -34.73
CA PHE A 642 34.76 -21.07 -35.77
C PHE A 642 34.75 -20.46 -37.19
N GLN A 643 34.25 -19.24 -37.37
CA GLN A 643 34.19 -18.56 -38.69
C GLN A 643 35.58 -18.20 -39.19
N ILE A 644 36.50 -17.78 -38.31
CA ILE A 644 37.88 -17.49 -38.67
C ILE A 644 38.60 -18.76 -39.05
N VAL A 645 38.46 -19.84 -38.29
CA VAL A 645 39.04 -21.14 -38.58
C VAL A 645 38.50 -21.71 -39.88
N LEU A 646 37.21 -21.57 -40.14
CA LEU A 646 36.58 -22.00 -41.38
C LEU A 646 37.09 -21.20 -42.60
N ALA A 647 37.27 -19.89 -42.47
CA ALA A 647 37.84 -19.05 -43.53
C ALA A 647 39.29 -19.42 -43.82
N CYS A 648 40.10 -19.71 -42.80
CA CYS A 648 41.47 -20.22 -42.96
C CYS A 648 41.50 -21.60 -43.64
N LEU A 649 40.58 -22.48 -43.30
CA LEU A 649 40.44 -23.81 -43.93
C LEU A 649 40.10 -23.65 -45.44
N ILE A 650 39.14 -22.81 -45.77
CA ILE A 650 38.78 -22.55 -47.19
C ILE A 650 39.97 -21.96 -47.95
N GLY A 651 40.68 -21.00 -47.36
CA GLY A 651 41.91 -20.43 -47.94
C GLY A 651 42.98 -21.46 -48.18
N CYS A 652 43.18 -22.38 -47.23
CA CYS A 652 44.12 -23.49 -47.36
C CYS A 652 43.77 -24.48 -48.50
N LEU A 653 42.49 -24.82 -48.64
CA LEU A 653 41.98 -25.69 -49.72
C LEU A 653 42.11 -25.05 -51.12
N VAL A 654 41.88 -23.74 -51.21
CA VAL A 654 42.09 -22.99 -52.46
C VAL A 654 43.59 -22.97 -52.83
N ALA A 655 44.45 -22.72 -51.84
CA ALA A 655 45.91 -22.74 -52.06
C ALA A 655 46.39 -24.16 -52.47
N GLU A 656 45.89 -25.23 -51.86
CA GLU A 656 46.19 -26.63 -52.26
C GLU A 656 45.78 -26.89 -53.70
N SER A 657 44.57 -26.44 -54.08
CA SER A 657 44.06 -26.61 -55.44
C SER A 657 44.95 -25.89 -56.47
N ALA A 658 45.38 -24.67 -56.17
CA ALA A 658 46.26 -23.86 -57.02
C ALA A 658 47.64 -24.53 -57.20
N VAL A 659 48.25 -24.96 -56.08
CA VAL A 659 49.55 -25.69 -56.08
C VAL A 659 49.44 -27.03 -56.82
N SER A 660 48.35 -27.75 -56.65
CA SER A 660 48.10 -29.04 -57.34
C SER A 660 47.99 -28.88 -58.85
N ARG A 661 47.38 -27.77 -59.32
CA ARG A 661 47.29 -27.46 -60.79
C ARG A 661 48.65 -27.12 -61.42
N GLN A 662 49.60 -26.52 -60.66
CA GLN A 662 50.97 -26.23 -61.16
C GLN A 662 51.85 -27.46 -61.20
N LEU A 663 51.51 -28.54 -60.51
CA LEU A 663 52.25 -29.80 -60.48
C LEU A 663 51.78 -30.84 -61.53
N ARG A 664 50.61 -30.56 -62.14
CA ARG A 664 50.14 -31.29 -63.30
C ARG A 664 50.67 -30.64 -64.61
#